data_bbe30827681926991de032194af33c65
#
_entry.id   bbe30827681926991de032194af33c65
#
_cell.length_a   1.000
_cell.length_b   1.000
_cell.length_c   1.000
_cell.angle_alpha   90.00
_cell.angle_beta   90.00
_cell.angle_gamma   90.00
#
_symmetry.space_group_name_H-M   'P 1'
#
loop_
_entity.id
_entity.type
_entity.pdbx_description
1 polymer ?
#
loop_
_entity_poly.entity_id
_entity_poly.type
_entity_poly.pdbx_seq_one_letter_code
_entity_poly.pdbx_strand_id
1 'polypeptide(L)'
;MKTYLFLLLFVFQAFSLSSQISLKGYNQEKIDPSLFEGRWKARWISYPGEAPNVYGVYHFRKSFDLEVVPSRFIVHVSADNRYKLYVNGKLVSLGPARGDIYNWSFETVDLAPYLKKGKNTLASVVWNYAERKPVAQISYDQTGFILQGNTGHEAVVNTDTTWVCLRNKAYAPWTEWQVLGYYVAGPGEELEASAYPWGWEQPDYDDRKWEKAVRGMEGATKGSRDYPGRLLVPSPIPPMDSRIERLAKLRRSEGIECPQGFPYWPKALTIPANTEVRLLLDNDYLTTGYFSLAFSKGKEAEIHIGYSEALYKQEEESTTKSYALNGKGHRDELTDKQFIGYGDKILADGGDNRLFTSLWWRTWRYVELKVKTASEPLVIEDMYGTFSAYPFRNETTFSAPGHEELGRMLEIGWRTARLCANETYMDCPYYEQLQYFGDTRIQAMISMYNTSDPYMVKNAIEQGRQSMVAEGITMSRYPSSVHQFISSFSLWWICMGHDYWMYRGDEAYMKTLLPAYRQVLSWYEQWLKPDYSLSYVPHWFLVDWAAGFDYGEPIREKEGNSALQDLMYIMTLEFAAEMEQAIGLPAMADHYRKIATEMRKTIRPKYWDAARNLFADTQDHRGYSQHVNALAILTGVTKGEEAVKVMNQTLADTSLIQCTIYFRYYLNQALKASGLGDQFLDNLQIWRDQMALGLTTWAEMPEPSRSDCHAWGASPNIEFYRILLGIDSDAPGFRKIRIAPSLGKLKEVSGTIPHPLGSVTAAYKLDERGEGTARLVLPEGTTGIFIWDGKEIPLKPGEQVISLSSRH
;
A
#
# COMPACT_ATOMS: atom_id res chain seq x y z
N MET A 1 -2.04 -26.11 -62.74
CA MET A 1 -3.08 -25.79 -61.78
C MET A 1 -2.92 -26.68 -60.50
N LYS A 2 -1.74 -26.78 -59.92
CA LYS A 2 -1.43 -27.57 -58.69
C LYS A 2 -0.38 -26.94 -57.77
N THR A 3 -0.07 -25.65 -57.92
CA THR A 3 1.03 -25.02 -57.20
C THR A 3 0.58 -23.83 -56.30
N TYR A 4 -0.71 -23.61 -56.15
CA TYR A 4 -1.25 -22.48 -55.34
C TYR A 4 -2.02 -22.92 -54.10
N LEU A 5 -2.05 -24.22 -53.77
CA LEU A 5 -2.82 -24.70 -52.59
C LEU A 5 -1.96 -24.93 -51.35
N PHE A 6 -0.66 -24.74 -51.43
CA PHE A 6 0.26 -24.95 -50.28
C PHE A 6 0.67 -23.67 -49.58
N LEU A 7 0.36 -22.48 -50.13
CA LEU A 7 0.72 -21.21 -49.46
C LEU A 7 -0.38 -20.64 -48.57
N LEU A 8 -1.59 -21.19 -48.56
CA LEU A 8 -2.70 -20.74 -47.71
C LEU A 8 -2.82 -21.49 -46.39
N LEU A 9 -2.08 -22.59 -46.18
CA LEU A 9 -2.10 -23.32 -44.91
C LEU A 9 -1.05 -22.89 -43.91
N PHE A 10 -0.07 -22.08 -44.32
CA PHE A 10 0.98 -21.58 -43.39
C PHE A 10 0.66 -20.19 -42.81
N VAL A 11 -0.37 -19.49 -43.26
CA VAL A 11 -0.76 -18.19 -42.75
C VAL A 11 -1.76 -18.32 -41.60
N PHE A 12 -2.41 -19.45 -41.39
CA PHE A 12 -3.40 -19.66 -40.33
C PHE A 12 -2.85 -20.19 -38.99
N GLN A 13 -1.58 -20.54 -38.92
CA GLN A 13 -0.93 -20.96 -37.66
C GLN A 13 -0.17 -19.86 -36.96
N ALA A 14 -0.10 -18.65 -37.55
CA ALA A 14 0.59 -17.51 -36.92
C ALA A 14 -0.32 -16.53 -36.17
N PHE A 15 -1.66 -16.78 -36.10
CA PHE A 15 -2.60 -15.86 -35.47
C PHE A 15 -3.30 -16.39 -34.22
N SER A 16 -2.77 -17.43 -33.58
CA SER A 16 -3.34 -17.94 -32.32
C SER A 16 -2.50 -17.59 -31.08
N LEU A 17 -1.59 -16.65 -31.17
CA LEU A 17 -0.74 -16.20 -30.06
C LEU A 17 -0.86 -14.69 -29.84
N SER A 18 -2.09 -14.20 -29.74
CA SER A 18 -2.27 -12.83 -29.27
C SER A 18 -3.62 -12.70 -28.62
N SER A 19 -3.71 -12.83 -27.33
CA SER A 19 -4.56 -12.04 -26.45
C SER A 19 -4.66 -12.68 -25.07
N GLN A 20 -3.62 -12.66 -24.32
CA GLN A 20 -3.67 -12.52 -22.87
C GLN A 20 -2.29 -12.00 -22.45
N ILE A 21 -2.06 -10.69 -22.60
CA ILE A 21 -1.03 -10.03 -21.80
C ILE A 21 -1.66 -9.91 -20.40
N SER A 22 -1.77 -11.04 -19.69
CA SER A 22 -1.92 -10.99 -18.25
C SER A 22 -0.58 -10.53 -17.68
N LEU A 23 -0.60 -9.71 -16.64
CA LEU A 23 0.59 -9.46 -15.83
C LEU A 23 1.25 -10.81 -15.58
N LYS A 24 2.55 -10.94 -15.88
CA LYS A 24 3.29 -12.10 -15.40
C LYS A 24 3.25 -12.05 -13.88
N GLY A 25 2.59 -13.04 -13.28
CA GLY A 25 2.59 -13.21 -11.82
C GLY A 25 3.99 -13.47 -11.30
N TYR A 26 4.20 -13.21 -10.03
CA TYR A 26 5.43 -13.58 -9.34
C TYR A 26 5.63 -15.11 -9.43
N ASN A 27 6.82 -15.55 -9.83
CA ASN A 27 7.15 -16.97 -10.05
C ASN A 27 6.32 -17.69 -11.14
N GLN A 28 5.69 -16.98 -12.04
CA GLN A 28 4.86 -17.60 -13.09
C GLN A 28 5.64 -18.58 -13.97
N GLU A 29 6.94 -18.35 -14.14
CA GLU A 29 7.84 -19.28 -14.86
C GLU A 29 8.01 -20.64 -14.18
N LYS A 30 7.64 -20.79 -12.92
CA LYS A 30 7.67 -22.06 -12.16
C LYS A 30 6.39 -22.87 -12.31
N ILE A 31 5.34 -22.28 -12.89
CA ILE A 31 4.01 -22.89 -13.02
C ILE A 31 3.96 -23.70 -14.31
N ASP A 32 3.50 -24.95 -14.23
CA ASP A 32 3.29 -25.78 -15.43
C ASP A 32 2.24 -25.12 -16.33
N PRO A 33 2.55 -24.87 -17.62
CA PRO A 33 1.63 -24.21 -18.54
C PRO A 33 0.26 -24.89 -18.66
N SER A 34 0.16 -26.19 -18.48
CA SER A 34 -1.10 -26.93 -18.55
C SER A 34 -2.12 -26.49 -17.50
N LEU A 35 -1.66 -25.91 -16.39
CA LEU A 35 -2.51 -25.38 -15.32
C LEU A 35 -3.28 -24.12 -15.75
N PHE A 36 -2.91 -23.50 -16.88
CA PHE A 36 -3.63 -22.36 -17.47
C PHE A 36 -4.63 -22.78 -18.56
N GLU A 37 -4.62 -24.05 -18.97
CA GLU A 37 -5.41 -24.53 -20.10
C GLU A 37 -6.80 -25.07 -19.73
N GLY A 38 -7.23 -24.87 -18.48
CA GLY A 38 -8.51 -25.36 -18.08
C GLY A 38 -8.73 -25.45 -16.58
N ARG A 39 -9.44 -26.51 -16.19
CA ARG A 39 -9.76 -26.75 -14.79
C ARG A 39 -8.66 -27.58 -14.13
N TRP A 40 -8.37 -27.26 -12.88
CA TRP A 40 -7.44 -28.00 -12.05
C TRP A 40 -8.00 -29.37 -11.67
N LYS A 41 -7.15 -30.32 -11.39
CA LYS A 41 -7.54 -31.60 -10.80
C LYS A 41 -7.95 -31.44 -9.33
N ALA A 42 -7.30 -30.51 -8.62
CA ALA A 42 -7.66 -30.14 -7.26
C ALA A 42 -9.06 -29.49 -7.21
N ARG A 43 -9.75 -29.68 -6.12
CA ARG A 43 -11.07 -29.10 -5.86
C ARG A 43 -11.02 -28.20 -4.65
N TRP A 44 -11.82 -27.16 -4.67
CA TRP A 44 -12.13 -26.43 -3.47
C TRP A 44 -12.73 -27.38 -2.45
N ILE A 45 -12.17 -27.41 -1.25
CA ILE A 45 -12.68 -28.20 -0.14
C ILE A 45 -13.16 -27.31 0.98
N SER A 46 -14.17 -27.78 1.74
CA SER A 46 -14.78 -27.07 2.88
C SER A 46 -15.14 -28.02 3.99
N TYR A 47 -15.52 -27.47 5.15
CA TYR A 47 -16.05 -28.24 6.26
C TYR A 47 -17.49 -28.69 5.94
N PRO A 48 -17.90 -29.94 6.27
CA PRO A 48 -19.22 -30.46 5.98
C PRO A 48 -20.33 -29.74 6.75
N GLY A 49 -21.45 -29.46 6.08
CA GLY A 49 -22.66 -28.88 6.70
C GLY A 49 -22.56 -27.40 7.09
N GLU A 50 -21.48 -26.72 6.74
CA GLU A 50 -21.34 -25.30 7.03
C GLU A 50 -22.21 -24.45 6.10
N ALA A 51 -22.92 -23.48 6.66
CA ALA A 51 -23.70 -22.54 5.90
C ALA A 51 -22.78 -21.52 5.16
N PRO A 52 -23.21 -20.97 4.02
CA PRO A 52 -22.49 -19.87 3.37
C PRO A 52 -22.41 -18.64 4.27
N ASN A 53 -21.38 -17.83 4.07
CA ASN A 53 -21.17 -16.53 4.72
C ASN A 53 -21.27 -16.57 6.27
N VAL A 54 -20.65 -17.59 6.88
CA VAL A 54 -20.55 -17.75 8.33
C VAL A 54 -19.11 -17.53 8.79
N TYR A 55 -18.97 -16.75 9.88
CA TYR A 55 -17.65 -16.63 10.53
C TYR A 55 -17.16 -18.01 10.97
N GLY A 56 -15.94 -18.33 10.64
CA GLY A 56 -15.35 -19.59 11.07
C GLY A 56 -13.86 -19.68 10.84
N VAL A 57 -13.21 -20.51 11.68
CA VAL A 57 -11.82 -20.91 11.55
C VAL A 57 -11.79 -22.42 11.35
N TYR A 58 -11.11 -22.88 10.34
CA TYR A 58 -11.11 -24.27 9.93
C TYR A 58 -9.69 -24.79 9.78
N HIS A 59 -9.42 -26.01 10.22
CA HIS A 59 -8.18 -26.70 10.00
C HIS A 59 -8.36 -27.78 8.95
N PHE A 60 -7.40 -27.90 8.02
CA PHE A 60 -7.33 -28.95 7.02
C PHE A 60 -6.01 -29.66 7.15
N ARG A 61 -6.01 -30.99 7.05
CA ARG A 61 -4.80 -31.81 7.16
C ARG A 61 -4.76 -32.90 6.11
N LYS A 62 -3.53 -33.20 5.64
CA LYS A 62 -3.22 -34.30 4.74
C LYS A 62 -1.87 -34.90 5.10
N SER A 63 -1.84 -36.20 5.44
CA SER A 63 -0.60 -36.96 5.56
C SER A 63 -0.35 -37.73 4.27
N PHE A 64 0.93 -37.84 3.88
CA PHE A 64 1.40 -38.59 2.72
C PHE A 64 2.83 -39.05 2.93
N ASP A 65 3.23 -40.10 2.19
CA ASP A 65 4.57 -40.67 2.29
C ASP A 65 5.40 -40.35 1.06
N LEU A 66 6.70 -40.13 1.26
CA LEU A 66 7.69 -39.97 0.20
C LEU A 66 8.81 -41.02 0.36
N GLU A 67 9.09 -41.76 -0.69
CA GLU A 67 10.22 -42.67 -0.72
C GLU A 67 11.57 -41.93 -0.79
N VAL A 68 11.58 -40.81 -1.54
CA VAL A 68 12.73 -39.91 -1.73
C VAL A 68 12.24 -38.49 -1.69
N VAL A 69 13.00 -37.59 -1.05
CA VAL A 69 12.71 -36.15 -1.08
C VAL A 69 13.10 -35.60 -2.44
N PRO A 70 12.15 -35.03 -3.21
CA PRO A 70 12.44 -34.45 -4.50
C PRO A 70 13.23 -33.14 -4.35
N SER A 71 13.97 -32.77 -5.38
CA SER A 71 14.68 -31.47 -5.41
C SER A 71 13.72 -30.25 -5.54
N ARG A 72 12.51 -30.48 -6.02
CA ARG A 72 11.41 -29.51 -6.11
C ARG A 72 10.10 -30.22 -5.84
N PHE A 73 9.21 -29.54 -5.12
CA PHE A 73 7.83 -29.99 -4.87
C PHE A 73 6.93 -28.76 -4.87
N ILE A 74 6.51 -28.33 -6.05
CA ILE A 74 5.80 -27.06 -6.23
C ILE A 74 4.31 -27.28 -6.13
N VAL A 75 3.66 -26.45 -5.33
CA VAL A 75 2.20 -26.42 -5.15
C VAL A 75 1.65 -25.01 -5.33
N HIS A 76 0.37 -24.93 -5.67
CA HIS A 76 -0.39 -23.70 -5.85
C HIS A 76 -1.52 -23.69 -4.83
N VAL A 77 -1.56 -22.66 -3.98
CA VAL A 77 -2.42 -22.64 -2.79
C VAL A 77 -3.29 -21.40 -2.79
N SER A 78 -4.57 -21.55 -2.48
CA SER A 78 -5.49 -20.45 -2.27
C SER A 78 -6.57 -20.80 -1.23
N ALA A 79 -7.24 -19.77 -0.72
CA ALA A 79 -8.38 -19.94 0.20
C ALA A 79 -9.36 -18.76 0.09
N ASP A 80 -10.55 -18.93 0.64
CA ASP A 80 -11.50 -17.85 0.89
C ASP A 80 -11.90 -17.86 2.38
N ASN A 81 -11.58 -16.85 3.19
CA ASN A 81 -10.87 -15.64 2.80
C ASN A 81 -9.35 -15.82 2.75
N ARG A 82 -8.76 -16.44 3.79
CA ARG A 82 -7.31 -16.45 4.02
C ARG A 82 -6.84 -17.80 4.56
N TYR A 83 -5.54 -18.08 4.43
CA TYR A 83 -4.92 -19.28 4.97
C TYR A 83 -3.51 -19.04 5.55
N LYS A 84 -3.11 -19.95 6.44
CA LYS A 84 -1.71 -20.21 6.80
C LYS A 84 -1.44 -21.68 6.50
N LEU A 85 -0.39 -21.99 5.72
CA LEU A 85 -0.01 -23.36 5.35
C LEU A 85 1.23 -23.78 6.12
N TYR A 86 1.19 -24.98 6.68
CA TYR A 86 2.28 -25.60 7.43
C TYR A 86 2.69 -26.90 6.77
N VAL A 87 4.00 -27.20 6.82
CA VAL A 87 4.58 -28.48 6.43
C VAL A 87 5.37 -29.01 7.62
N ASN A 88 5.00 -30.17 8.12
CA ASN A 88 5.65 -30.80 9.27
C ASN A 88 5.81 -29.85 10.47
N GLY A 89 4.79 -29.07 10.78
CA GLY A 89 4.75 -28.09 11.86
C GLY A 89 5.40 -26.72 11.56
N LYS A 90 6.02 -26.54 10.38
CA LYS A 90 6.64 -25.27 10.00
C LYS A 90 5.71 -24.46 9.08
N LEU A 91 5.48 -23.19 9.40
CA LEU A 91 4.76 -22.25 8.54
C LEU A 91 5.57 -22.00 7.26
N VAL A 92 4.92 -22.18 6.10
CA VAL A 92 5.59 -22.08 4.79
C VAL A 92 4.93 -21.07 3.83
N SER A 93 3.65 -20.76 4.05
CA SER A 93 2.93 -19.82 3.18
C SER A 93 1.76 -19.17 3.92
N LEU A 94 1.51 -17.92 3.55
CA LEU A 94 0.39 -17.09 3.97
C LEU A 94 -0.27 -16.55 2.71
N GLY A 95 -1.59 -16.44 2.69
CA GLY A 95 -2.29 -15.89 1.54
C GLY A 95 -3.80 -16.16 1.56
N PRO A 96 -4.42 -16.07 0.39
CA PRO A 96 -3.90 -15.57 -0.87
C PRO A 96 -3.75 -14.03 -0.85
N ALA A 97 -2.90 -13.50 -1.75
CA ALA A 97 -2.86 -12.06 -1.97
C ALA A 97 -4.24 -11.53 -2.36
N ARG A 98 -4.59 -10.32 -1.89
CA ARG A 98 -5.91 -9.71 -2.11
C ARG A 98 -6.20 -9.52 -3.59
N GLY A 99 -7.38 -9.91 -4.00
CA GLY A 99 -7.90 -9.79 -5.37
C GLY A 99 -9.42 -9.78 -5.37
N ASP A 100 -10.03 -10.11 -6.49
CA ASP A 100 -11.47 -10.23 -6.67
C ASP A 100 -11.86 -11.58 -7.26
N ILE A 101 -13.17 -11.82 -7.43
CA ILE A 101 -13.67 -13.11 -7.94
C ILE A 101 -13.20 -13.45 -9.37
N TYR A 102 -12.84 -12.43 -10.17
CA TYR A 102 -12.32 -12.60 -11.55
C TYR A 102 -10.79 -12.64 -11.60
N ASN A 103 -10.13 -12.29 -10.49
CA ASN A 103 -8.68 -12.24 -10.33
C ASN A 103 -8.33 -12.74 -8.92
N TRP A 104 -8.68 -14.00 -8.65
CA TRP A 104 -8.47 -14.64 -7.36
C TRP A 104 -7.06 -15.20 -7.27
N SER A 105 -6.23 -14.64 -6.43
CA SER A 105 -4.81 -15.03 -6.34
C SER A 105 -4.61 -16.43 -5.79
N PHE A 106 -3.58 -17.12 -6.28
CA PHE A 106 -2.99 -18.28 -5.65
C PHE A 106 -1.48 -18.09 -5.48
N GLU A 107 -0.95 -18.59 -4.38
CA GLU A 107 0.48 -18.54 -4.08
C GLU A 107 1.17 -19.79 -4.64
N THR A 108 2.35 -19.62 -5.24
CA THR A 108 3.19 -20.72 -5.76
C THR A 108 4.33 -20.96 -4.80
N VAL A 109 4.38 -22.16 -4.19
CA VAL A 109 5.28 -22.50 -3.09
C VAL A 109 6.05 -23.77 -3.40
N ASP A 110 7.37 -23.76 -3.21
CA ASP A 110 8.20 -24.98 -3.25
C ASP A 110 8.30 -25.57 -1.85
N LEU A 111 7.70 -26.72 -1.65
CA LEU A 111 7.68 -27.42 -0.37
C LEU A 111 8.90 -28.31 -0.13
N ALA A 112 9.72 -28.60 -1.14
CA ALA A 112 10.85 -29.54 -1.03
C ALA A 112 11.77 -29.27 0.17
N PRO A 113 12.13 -28.01 0.53
CA PRO A 113 12.99 -27.73 1.69
C PRO A 113 12.41 -28.15 3.04
N TYR A 114 11.10 -28.39 3.11
CA TYR A 114 10.37 -28.73 4.35
C TYR A 114 9.97 -30.21 4.41
N LEU A 115 10.16 -30.96 3.33
CA LEU A 115 9.80 -32.36 3.23
C LEU A 115 10.91 -33.29 3.74
N LYS A 116 10.53 -34.49 4.15
CA LYS A 116 11.44 -35.54 4.60
C LYS A 116 11.06 -36.89 3.98
N LYS A 117 11.97 -37.83 3.98
CA LYS A 117 11.68 -39.24 3.63
C LYS A 117 10.69 -39.84 4.62
N GLY A 118 9.74 -40.63 4.14
CA GLY A 118 8.66 -41.20 4.91
C GLY A 118 7.48 -40.27 5.08
N LYS A 119 6.79 -40.34 6.20
CA LYS A 119 5.57 -39.58 6.46
C LYS A 119 5.81 -38.07 6.56
N ASN A 120 5.04 -37.33 5.79
CA ASN A 120 4.93 -35.85 5.81
C ASN A 120 3.49 -35.47 6.08
N THR A 121 3.29 -34.28 6.64
CA THR A 121 1.97 -33.70 6.91
C THR A 121 1.91 -32.29 6.40
N LEU A 122 0.91 -32.01 5.55
CA LEU A 122 0.44 -30.67 5.24
C LEU A 122 -0.70 -30.34 6.20
N ALA A 123 -0.66 -29.16 6.76
CA ALA A 123 -1.71 -28.65 7.64
C ALA A 123 -2.00 -27.18 7.30
N SER A 124 -3.27 -26.81 7.22
CA SER A 124 -3.65 -25.43 6.93
C SER A 124 -4.73 -24.96 7.89
N VAL A 125 -4.58 -23.75 8.44
CA VAL A 125 -5.67 -23.02 9.04
C VAL A 125 -6.23 -22.05 8.00
N VAL A 126 -7.55 -22.07 7.84
CA VAL A 126 -8.32 -21.23 6.92
C VAL A 126 -9.39 -20.52 7.72
N TRP A 127 -9.58 -19.23 7.46
CA TRP A 127 -10.63 -18.47 8.14
C TRP A 127 -11.42 -17.61 7.19
N ASN A 128 -12.68 -17.39 7.57
CA ASN A 128 -13.63 -16.52 6.89
C ASN A 128 -14.26 -15.60 7.93
N TYR A 129 -14.18 -14.30 7.68
CA TYR A 129 -14.75 -13.27 8.56
C TYR A 129 -16.25 -13.03 8.30
N ALA A 130 -16.81 -13.58 7.23
CA ALA A 130 -18.20 -13.37 6.79
C ALA A 130 -18.55 -11.88 6.72
N GLU A 131 -19.62 -11.46 7.38
CA GLU A 131 -20.07 -10.06 7.41
C GLU A 131 -19.10 -9.11 8.14
N ARG A 132 -18.21 -9.65 8.98
CA ARG A 132 -17.19 -8.88 9.73
C ARG A 132 -15.86 -8.73 8.99
N LYS A 133 -15.83 -9.14 7.72
CA LYS A 133 -14.61 -9.04 6.90
C LYS A 133 -14.13 -7.58 6.78
N PRO A 134 -12.80 -7.35 6.76
CA PRO A 134 -12.25 -6.05 6.39
C PRO A 134 -12.88 -5.56 5.08
N VAL A 135 -13.08 -4.26 4.94
CA VAL A 135 -13.61 -3.69 3.67
C VAL A 135 -12.68 -4.02 2.50
N ALA A 136 -11.38 -4.12 2.73
CA ALA A 136 -10.40 -4.51 1.71
C ALA A 136 -10.45 -6.01 1.32
N GLN A 137 -11.28 -6.83 1.95
CA GLN A 137 -11.42 -8.27 1.67
C GLN A 137 -12.65 -8.55 0.82
N ILE A 138 -12.45 -8.98 -0.42
CA ILE A 138 -13.51 -9.56 -1.26
C ILE A 138 -13.61 -11.06 -0.91
N SER A 139 -14.83 -11.59 -0.89
CA SER A 139 -15.14 -12.99 -0.63
C SER A 139 -16.17 -13.49 -1.64
N TYR A 140 -16.14 -14.78 -1.93
CA TYR A 140 -17.19 -15.46 -2.69
C TYR A 140 -18.34 -15.93 -1.77
N ASP A 141 -18.32 -15.48 -0.51
CA ASP A 141 -19.28 -15.80 0.55
C ASP A 141 -19.36 -17.29 0.91
N GLN A 142 -18.33 -18.07 0.57
CA GLN A 142 -18.22 -19.48 0.95
C GLN A 142 -16.77 -19.80 1.31
N THR A 143 -16.55 -20.28 2.53
CA THR A 143 -15.23 -20.75 2.95
C THR A 143 -14.76 -21.89 2.04
N GLY A 144 -13.51 -21.81 1.63
CA GLY A 144 -12.91 -22.82 0.79
C GLY A 144 -11.38 -22.82 0.89
N PHE A 145 -10.80 -23.98 0.69
CA PHE A 145 -9.35 -24.18 0.59
C PHE A 145 -9.05 -24.99 -0.66
N ILE A 146 -8.00 -24.61 -1.40
CA ILE A 146 -7.54 -25.35 -2.56
C ILE A 146 -6.02 -25.41 -2.57
N LEU A 147 -5.47 -26.59 -2.86
CA LEU A 147 -4.06 -26.81 -3.10
C LEU A 147 -3.91 -27.74 -4.30
N GLN A 148 -3.22 -27.26 -5.34
CA GLN A 148 -2.96 -27.97 -6.59
C GLN A 148 -1.45 -28.25 -6.73
N GLY A 149 -1.08 -29.48 -6.95
CA GLY A 149 0.29 -29.84 -7.37
C GLY A 149 0.62 -29.31 -8.76
N ASN A 150 1.85 -28.87 -8.96
CA ASN A 150 2.30 -28.32 -10.24
C ASN A 150 2.30 -29.36 -11.36
N THR A 151 2.70 -30.60 -11.04
CA THR A 151 2.79 -31.72 -11.98
C THR A 151 2.11 -32.97 -11.43
N GLY A 152 2.28 -34.11 -12.12
CA GLY A 152 1.80 -35.40 -11.61
C GLY A 152 2.47 -35.88 -10.32
N HIS A 153 3.69 -35.42 -10.04
CA HIS A 153 4.44 -35.82 -8.83
C HIS A 153 3.83 -35.26 -7.55
N GLU A 154 3.36 -34.02 -7.59
CA GLU A 154 2.74 -33.34 -6.46
C GLU A 154 1.25 -33.67 -6.33
N ALA A 155 0.65 -34.40 -7.27
CA ALA A 155 -0.80 -34.69 -7.28
C ALA A 155 -1.30 -35.42 -6.02
N VAL A 156 -0.42 -36.10 -5.30
CA VAL A 156 -0.72 -36.78 -4.03
C VAL A 156 -1.27 -35.81 -2.96
N VAL A 157 -0.95 -34.54 -3.05
CA VAL A 157 -1.39 -33.50 -2.11
C VAL A 157 -2.54 -32.62 -2.64
N ASN A 158 -3.04 -32.87 -3.84
CA ASN A 158 -4.20 -32.14 -4.36
C ASN A 158 -5.37 -32.21 -3.39
N THR A 159 -6.06 -31.09 -3.24
CA THR A 159 -7.25 -31.05 -2.37
C THR A 159 -8.40 -31.84 -2.97
N ASP A 160 -8.90 -32.77 -2.17
CA ASP A 160 -10.04 -33.65 -2.44
C ASP A 160 -10.62 -34.19 -1.13
N THR A 161 -11.49 -35.21 -1.19
CA THR A 161 -12.11 -35.86 -0.04
C THR A 161 -11.17 -36.72 0.81
N THR A 162 -9.89 -36.83 0.45
CA THR A 162 -8.89 -37.50 1.28
C THR A 162 -8.25 -36.60 2.32
N TRP A 163 -8.48 -35.31 2.25
CA TRP A 163 -8.15 -34.37 3.31
C TRP A 163 -9.16 -34.49 4.46
N VAL A 164 -8.67 -34.33 5.68
CA VAL A 164 -9.53 -34.23 6.86
C VAL A 164 -9.60 -32.79 7.32
N CYS A 165 -10.69 -32.42 7.99
CA CYS A 165 -10.93 -31.06 8.44
C CYS A 165 -11.57 -30.99 9.81
N LEU A 166 -11.38 -29.87 10.48
CA LEU A 166 -11.97 -29.53 11.78
C LEU A 166 -12.47 -28.09 11.76
N ARG A 167 -13.70 -27.85 12.21
CA ARG A 167 -14.14 -26.50 12.58
C ARG A 167 -13.57 -26.17 13.95
N ASN A 168 -12.72 -25.16 14.03
CA ASN A 168 -12.15 -24.69 15.29
C ASN A 168 -13.15 -23.80 16.03
N LYS A 169 -13.72 -24.34 17.10
CA LYS A 169 -14.73 -23.64 17.94
C LYS A 169 -14.10 -22.71 18.97
N ALA A 170 -12.77 -22.68 19.06
CA ALA A 170 -12.06 -21.82 20.00
C ALA A 170 -12.09 -20.33 19.59
N TYR A 171 -12.33 -20.02 18.32
CA TYR A 171 -12.31 -18.65 17.83
C TYR A 171 -13.69 -18.02 17.72
N ALA A 172 -13.77 -16.77 18.17
CA ALA A 172 -14.86 -15.84 17.89
C ALA A 172 -14.31 -14.47 17.47
N PRO A 173 -15.07 -13.66 16.71
CA PRO A 173 -14.64 -12.30 16.40
C PRO A 173 -14.76 -11.42 17.65
N TRP A 174 -13.66 -10.76 18.05
CA TRP A 174 -13.63 -9.85 19.18
C TRP A 174 -13.85 -8.41 18.70
N THR A 175 -14.85 -7.72 19.23
CA THR A 175 -15.22 -6.36 18.88
C THR A 175 -15.49 -5.45 20.08
N GLU A 176 -15.27 -5.94 21.30
CA GLU A 176 -15.44 -5.18 22.55
C GLU A 176 -14.21 -4.34 22.85
N TRP A 177 -13.87 -3.41 21.94
CA TRP A 177 -12.76 -2.48 22.03
C TRP A 177 -13.20 -1.10 21.53
N GLN A 178 -12.41 -0.08 21.81
CA GLN A 178 -12.67 1.30 21.41
C GLN A 178 -11.61 1.77 20.41
N VAL A 179 -12.07 2.29 19.27
CA VAL A 179 -11.23 3.02 18.31
C VAL A 179 -11.92 4.34 17.97
N LEU A 180 -11.16 5.41 17.93
CA LEU A 180 -11.68 6.72 17.59
C LEU A 180 -11.64 6.91 16.05
N GLY A 181 -12.79 7.23 15.46
CA GLY A 181 -12.94 7.47 14.03
C GLY A 181 -13.37 6.25 13.23
N TYR A 182 -13.28 6.36 11.91
CA TYR A 182 -13.67 5.32 10.96
C TYR A 182 -12.67 4.15 11.00
N TYR A 183 -13.17 2.94 11.26
CA TYR A 183 -12.36 1.71 11.35
C TYR A 183 -13.02 0.59 10.55
N VAL A 184 -12.26 -0.02 9.62
CA VAL A 184 -12.74 -1.08 8.72
C VAL A 184 -11.68 -2.15 8.41
N ALA A 185 -10.63 -2.23 9.23
CA ALA A 185 -9.54 -3.20 9.06
C ALA A 185 -9.88 -4.62 9.59
N GLY A 186 -11.09 -4.83 10.09
CA GLY A 186 -11.58 -6.12 10.56
C GLY A 186 -11.54 -6.30 12.08
N PRO A 187 -12.11 -7.40 12.60
CA PRO A 187 -12.20 -7.64 14.03
C PRO A 187 -10.89 -8.11 14.65
N GLY A 188 -10.80 -7.99 15.98
CA GLY A 188 -9.88 -8.79 16.78
C GLY A 188 -10.35 -10.24 16.91
N GLU A 189 -9.60 -11.02 17.67
CA GLU A 189 -9.87 -12.43 17.89
C GLU A 189 -10.11 -12.70 19.37
N GLU A 190 -11.19 -13.43 19.67
CA GLU A 190 -11.37 -14.07 20.96
C GLU A 190 -10.98 -15.55 20.84
N LEU A 191 -10.06 -16.00 21.69
CA LEU A 191 -9.60 -17.39 21.73
C LEU A 191 -9.94 -18.04 23.06
N GLU A 192 -10.77 -19.07 23.02
CA GLU A 192 -10.97 -19.99 24.14
C GLU A 192 -9.94 -21.14 24.05
N ALA A 193 -8.87 -21.06 24.82
CA ALA A 193 -7.75 -21.99 24.73
C ALA A 193 -8.12 -23.45 25.04
N SER A 194 -9.15 -23.67 25.83
CA SER A 194 -9.64 -25.02 26.18
C SER A 194 -10.24 -25.79 24.98
N ALA A 195 -10.77 -25.07 23.99
CA ALA A 195 -11.36 -25.63 22.79
C ALA A 195 -10.37 -25.68 21.59
N TYR A 196 -9.17 -25.12 21.76
CA TYR A 196 -8.19 -25.07 20.70
C TYR A 196 -7.45 -26.41 20.50
N PRO A 197 -7.30 -26.91 19.28
CA PRO A 197 -6.67 -28.19 19.00
C PRO A 197 -5.13 -28.09 19.02
N TRP A 198 -4.53 -27.81 20.19
CA TRP A 198 -3.09 -27.57 20.33
C TRP A 198 -2.22 -28.66 19.68
N GLY A 199 -1.22 -28.24 18.91
CA GLY A 199 -0.32 -29.11 18.16
C GLY A 199 -0.90 -29.67 16.86
N TRP A 200 -2.04 -29.17 16.41
CA TRP A 200 -2.73 -29.65 15.21
C TRP A 200 -1.85 -29.60 13.93
N GLU A 201 -0.86 -28.75 13.86
CA GLU A 201 0.06 -28.61 12.75
C GLU A 201 1.20 -29.63 12.76
N GLN A 202 1.38 -30.38 13.87
CA GLN A 202 2.45 -31.34 14.04
C GLN A 202 2.15 -32.68 13.34
N PRO A 203 3.17 -33.41 12.83
CA PRO A 203 2.98 -34.69 12.13
C PRO A 203 2.36 -35.82 12.95
N ASP A 204 2.55 -35.81 14.27
CA ASP A 204 2.11 -36.84 15.22
C ASP A 204 0.74 -36.54 15.85
N TYR A 205 0.13 -35.40 15.51
CA TYR A 205 -1.21 -35.06 16.00
C TYR A 205 -2.24 -36.10 15.57
N ASP A 206 -3.13 -36.50 16.50
CA ASP A 206 -4.20 -37.46 16.24
C ASP A 206 -5.43 -36.82 15.59
N ASP A 207 -5.52 -36.90 14.28
CA ASP A 207 -6.62 -36.37 13.49
C ASP A 207 -7.69 -37.39 13.10
N ARG A 208 -7.69 -38.63 13.70
CA ARG A 208 -8.63 -39.68 13.35
C ARG A 208 -10.10 -39.37 13.63
N LYS A 209 -10.36 -38.36 14.48
CA LYS A 209 -11.70 -37.92 14.80
C LYS A 209 -12.16 -36.72 13.94
N TRP A 210 -11.28 -36.23 13.05
CA TRP A 210 -11.63 -35.14 12.17
C TRP A 210 -12.56 -35.60 11.06
N GLU A 211 -13.44 -34.71 10.61
CA GLU A 211 -14.35 -34.97 9.49
C GLU A 211 -13.58 -35.04 8.17
N LYS A 212 -14.12 -35.76 7.20
CA LYS A 212 -13.60 -35.67 5.83
C LYS A 212 -14.08 -34.37 5.18
N ALA A 213 -13.18 -33.69 4.52
CA ALA A 213 -13.53 -32.48 3.79
C ALA A 213 -14.56 -32.75 2.68
N VAL A 214 -15.49 -31.83 2.50
CA VAL A 214 -16.49 -31.88 1.41
C VAL A 214 -15.86 -31.29 0.15
N ARG A 215 -16.09 -31.98 -0.96
CA ARG A 215 -15.66 -31.61 -2.28
C ARG A 215 -16.57 -30.58 -2.91
N GLY A 216 -16.03 -29.41 -3.22
CA GLY A 216 -16.68 -28.37 -4.02
C GLY A 216 -16.30 -28.42 -5.50
N MET A 217 -16.34 -27.27 -6.16
CA MET A 217 -15.96 -27.09 -7.55
C MET A 217 -14.44 -27.37 -7.76
N GLU A 218 -14.08 -27.69 -8.99
CA GLU A 218 -12.67 -27.73 -9.41
C GLU A 218 -12.08 -26.31 -9.35
N GLY A 219 -10.78 -26.20 -9.15
CA GLY A 219 -10.09 -24.93 -9.42
C GLY A 219 -10.17 -24.60 -10.91
N ALA A 220 -10.32 -23.33 -11.25
CA ALA A 220 -10.35 -22.87 -12.61
C ALA A 220 -9.56 -21.57 -12.75
N THR A 221 -8.67 -21.50 -13.73
CA THR A 221 -7.89 -20.31 -14.02
C THR A 221 -8.73 -19.32 -14.84
N LYS A 222 -8.33 -18.05 -14.80
CA LYS A 222 -8.93 -16.99 -15.62
C LYS A 222 -8.89 -17.36 -17.10
N GLY A 223 -10.01 -17.24 -17.80
CA GLY A 223 -10.19 -17.70 -19.19
C GLY A 223 -10.98 -19.00 -19.33
N SER A 224 -11.22 -19.72 -18.24
CA SER A 224 -12.13 -20.89 -18.25
C SER A 224 -13.55 -20.50 -18.62
N ARG A 225 -14.18 -21.32 -19.49
CA ARG A 225 -15.58 -21.10 -19.88
C ARG A 225 -16.52 -21.62 -18.78
N ASP A 226 -17.67 -20.95 -18.64
CA ASP A 226 -18.80 -21.40 -17.84
C ASP A 226 -18.41 -21.80 -16.41
N TYR A 227 -17.60 -20.97 -15.76
CA TYR A 227 -17.20 -21.18 -14.38
C TYR A 227 -17.80 -20.13 -13.45
N PRO A 228 -18.66 -20.51 -12.51
CA PRO A 228 -19.38 -19.59 -11.65
C PRO A 228 -18.58 -19.21 -10.37
N GLY A 229 -17.39 -19.75 -10.20
CA GLY A 229 -16.59 -19.56 -9.00
C GLY A 229 -15.45 -18.54 -9.15
N ARG A 230 -14.48 -18.61 -8.24
CA ARG A 230 -13.28 -17.77 -8.22
C ARG A 230 -12.37 -18.12 -9.39
N LEU A 231 -12.05 -17.15 -10.25
CA LEU A 231 -11.13 -17.35 -11.38
C LEU A 231 -9.69 -17.13 -10.89
N LEU A 232 -8.95 -18.23 -10.80
CA LEU A 232 -7.60 -18.27 -10.25
C LEU A 232 -6.58 -17.59 -11.16
N VAL A 233 -5.73 -16.77 -10.57
CA VAL A 233 -4.57 -16.14 -11.22
C VAL A 233 -3.34 -16.31 -10.32
N PRO A 234 -2.12 -16.41 -10.88
CA PRO A 234 -0.90 -16.38 -10.09
C PRO A 234 -0.83 -15.10 -9.25
N SER A 235 -0.33 -15.20 -8.03
CA SER A 235 -0.07 -14.01 -7.20
C SER A 235 0.78 -13.01 -7.99
N PRO A 236 0.36 -11.75 -8.10
CA PRO A 236 1.09 -10.73 -8.85
C PRO A 236 2.33 -10.22 -8.10
N ILE A 237 2.47 -10.57 -6.84
CA ILE A 237 3.46 -10.01 -5.90
C ILE A 237 4.25 -11.11 -5.17
N PRO A 238 5.47 -10.81 -4.69
CA PRO A 238 6.23 -11.73 -3.84
C PRO A 238 5.59 -11.90 -2.45
N PRO A 239 5.96 -12.97 -1.73
CA PRO A 239 5.53 -13.16 -0.35
C PRO A 239 6.05 -12.04 0.56
N MET A 240 5.28 -11.73 1.60
CA MET A 240 5.59 -10.66 2.55
C MET A 240 6.91 -10.91 3.31
N ASP A 241 7.59 -9.83 3.65
CA ASP A 241 8.73 -9.86 4.58
C ASP A 241 8.25 -10.37 5.94
N SER A 242 9.10 -11.18 6.60
CA SER A 242 8.78 -11.77 7.90
C SER A 242 10.04 -11.85 8.76
N ARG A 243 10.00 -11.20 9.92
CA ARG A 243 11.06 -11.25 10.92
C ARG A 243 10.51 -10.99 12.32
N ILE A 244 11.12 -11.58 13.33
CA ILE A 244 10.74 -11.33 14.73
C ILE A 244 11.14 -9.88 15.10
N GLU A 245 10.19 -9.14 15.67
CA GLU A 245 10.38 -7.85 16.31
C GLU A 245 9.97 -7.94 17.78
N ARG A 246 10.84 -7.45 18.66
CA ARG A 246 10.59 -7.46 20.09
C ARG A 246 10.11 -6.09 20.55
N LEU A 247 9.13 -6.11 21.46
CA LEU A 247 8.73 -4.89 22.18
C LEU A 247 9.92 -4.35 22.97
N ALA A 248 10.19 -3.07 22.84
CA ALA A 248 11.42 -2.48 23.37
C ALA A 248 11.36 -2.21 24.87
N LYS A 249 10.22 -1.71 25.38
CA LYS A 249 10.12 -1.15 26.72
C LYS A 249 8.82 -1.50 27.43
N LEU A 250 8.92 -1.68 28.75
CA LEU A 250 7.80 -1.59 29.67
C LEU A 250 7.68 -0.11 30.11
N ARG A 251 6.53 0.52 29.88
CA ARG A 251 6.30 1.94 30.20
C ARG A 251 5.50 2.11 31.50
N ARG A 252 4.60 1.17 31.80
CA ARG A 252 3.77 1.17 33.01
C ARG A 252 3.49 -0.26 33.43
N SER A 253 3.53 -0.53 34.75
CA SER A 253 3.14 -1.80 35.34
C SER A 253 2.24 -1.52 36.55
N GLU A 254 1.06 -2.14 36.56
CA GLU A 254 0.10 -2.07 37.66
C GLU A 254 -0.23 -3.51 38.07
N GLY A 255 -0.22 -3.76 39.36
CA GLY A 255 -0.55 -5.05 39.96
C GLY A 255 0.60 -6.07 40.04
N ILE A 256 1.75 -5.81 39.43
CA ILE A 256 2.92 -6.70 39.46
C ILE A 256 4.23 -5.95 39.21
N GLU A 257 5.34 -6.46 39.79
CA GLU A 257 6.69 -6.08 39.39
C GLU A 257 7.20 -6.97 38.26
N CYS A 258 7.72 -6.37 37.19
CA CYS A 258 8.25 -7.10 36.05
C CYS A 258 9.78 -7.31 36.16
N PRO A 259 10.32 -8.45 35.67
CA PRO A 259 11.74 -8.69 35.63
C PRO A 259 12.49 -7.62 34.82
N GLN A 260 13.72 -7.31 35.24
CA GLN A 260 14.57 -6.41 34.47
C GLN A 260 14.77 -6.91 33.04
N GLY A 261 14.57 -6.01 32.09
CA GLY A 261 14.68 -6.30 30.64
C GLY A 261 13.42 -6.88 29.99
N PHE A 262 12.34 -7.09 30.76
CA PHE A 262 11.02 -7.44 30.19
C PHE A 262 10.42 -6.21 29.46
N PRO A 263 9.79 -6.34 28.30
CA PRO A 263 9.54 -7.56 27.52
C PRO A 263 10.60 -7.86 26.45
N TYR A 264 11.64 -7.04 26.32
CA TYR A 264 12.67 -7.17 25.26
C TYR A 264 13.38 -8.53 25.31
N TRP A 265 13.76 -9.00 26.52
CA TRP A 265 14.32 -10.32 26.72
C TRP A 265 13.21 -11.31 27.03
N PRO A 266 13.25 -12.56 26.48
CA PRO A 266 12.28 -13.61 26.76
C PRO A 266 12.49 -14.10 28.20
N LYS A 267 11.90 -13.39 29.16
CA LYS A 267 11.87 -13.75 30.58
C LYS A 267 10.45 -14.01 30.99
N ALA A 268 10.20 -15.19 31.54
CA ALA A 268 8.90 -15.56 32.04
C ALA A 268 8.43 -14.59 33.14
N LEU A 269 7.18 -14.17 33.05
CA LEU A 269 6.48 -13.38 34.05
C LEU A 269 5.37 -14.21 34.68
N THR A 270 5.50 -14.54 35.96
CA THR A 270 4.46 -15.25 36.70
C THR A 270 3.51 -14.29 37.39
N ILE A 271 2.25 -14.31 36.98
CA ILE A 271 1.18 -13.52 37.56
C ILE A 271 0.48 -14.39 38.62
N PRO A 272 0.46 -14.01 39.91
CA PRO A 272 -0.18 -14.81 40.96
C PRO A 272 -1.66 -15.05 40.72
N ALA A 273 -2.20 -16.05 41.40
CA ALA A 273 -3.65 -16.31 41.38
C ALA A 273 -4.43 -15.12 41.95
N ASN A 274 -5.69 -14.93 41.54
CA ASN A 274 -6.62 -13.88 41.97
C ASN A 274 -6.03 -12.46 41.86
N THR A 275 -5.25 -12.19 40.80
CA THR A 275 -4.54 -10.93 40.57
C THR A 275 -5.01 -10.27 39.29
N GLU A 276 -5.16 -8.96 39.31
CA GLU A 276 -5.37 -8.14 38.12
C GLU A 276 -4.08 -7.36 37.80
N VAL A 277 -3.63 -7.45 36.56
CA VAL A 277 -2.39 -6.82 36.07
C VAL A 277 -2.68 -6.01 34.83
N ARG A 278 -2.06 -4.82 34.77
CA ARG A 278 -2.10 -4.00 33.56
C ARG A 278 -0.69 -3.54 33.21
N LEU A 279 -0.24 -3.91 32.01
CA LEU A 279 1.08 -3.54 31.50
C LEU A 279 0.92 -2.67 30.25
N LEU A 280 1.64 -1.56 30.18
CA LEU A 280 1.77 -0.75 28.97
C LEU A 280 3.16 -0.95 28.39
N LEU A 281 3.22 -1.49 27.19
CA LEU A 281 4.43 -1.82 26.46
C LEU A 281 4.59 -0.88 25.26
N ASP A 282 5.83 -0.54 24.91
CA ASP A 282 6.17 0.37 23.80
C ASP A 282 7.18 -0.31 22.87
N ASN A 283 6.93 -0.24 21.58
CA ASN A 283 7.83 -0.74 20.54
C ASN A 283 8.88 0.31 20.10
N ASP A 284 8.86 1.51 20.70
CA ASP A 284 9.63 2.71 20.34
C ASP A 284 9.23 3.35 19.00
N TYR A 285 8.68 2.58 18.10
CA TYR A 285 8.18 3.03 16.78
C TYR A 285 6.93 2.25 16.38
N LEU A 286 6.18 2.82 15.46
CA LEU A 286 5.01 2.15 14.89
C LEU A 286 5.45 1.02 13.96
N THR A 287 4.80 -0.14 14.09
CA THR A 287 5.09 -1.34 13.30
C THR A 287 3.81 -2.10 12.93
N THR A 288 3.94 -3.05 12.00
CA THR A 288 2.90 -4.00 11.60
C THR A 288 3.41 -5.42 11.73
N GLY A 289 2.58 -6.33 12.21
CA GLY A 289 3.00 -7.74 12.34
C GLY A 289 1.94 -8.64 12.96
N TYR A 290 2.24 -9.92 12.94
CA TYR A 290 1.47 -10.92 13.68
C TYR A 290 1.93 -10.92 15.13
N PHE A 291 1.04 -10.57 16.06
CA PHE A 291 1.37 -10.58 17.49
C PHE A 291 1.30 -11.99 18.04
N SER A 292 2.31 -12.39 18.79
CA SER A 292 2.42 -13.70 19.44
C SER A 292 2.55 -13.56 20.95
N LEU A 293 1.82 -14.39 21.68
CA LEU A 293 1.88 -14.53 23.14
C LEU A 293 2.03 -16.02 23.49
N ALA A 294 3.16 -16.37 24.09
CA ALA A 294 3.39 -17.68 24.67
C ALA A 294 3.06 -17.66 26.16
N PHE A 295 2.23 -18.61 26.61
CA PHE A 295 1.78 -18.68 28.02
C PHE A 295 1.59 -20.11 28.49
N SER A 296 1.60 -20.29 29.83
CA SER A 296 1.36 -21.58 30.50
C SER A 296 0.52 -21.36 31.76
N LYS A 297 -0.18 -22.40 32.19
CA LYS A 297 -1.03 -22.38 33.41
C LYS A 297 -2.20 -21.41 33.29
N GLY A 298 -2.68 -20.90 34.43
CA GLY A 298 -3.67 -19.85 34.50
C GLY A 298 -5.05 -20.28 34.03
N LYS A 299 -5.52 -21.46 34.41
CA LYS A 299 -6.89 -21.87 34.04
C LYS A 299 -7.91 -20.78 34.35
N GLU A 300 -8.76 -20.47 33.36
CA GLU A 300 -9.79 -19.42 33.43
C GLU A 300 -9.23 -17.98 33.59
N ALA A 301 -7.92 -17.79 33.38
CA ALA A 301 -7.38 -16.44 33.30
C ALA A 301 -7.82 -15.75 32.00
N GLU A 302 -8.29 -14.50 32.13
CA GLU A 302 -8.61 -13.64 30.99
C GLU A 302 -7.37 -12.78 30.63
N ILE A 303 -7.00 -12.78 29.36
CA ILE A 303 -5.88 -12.01 28.82
C ILE A 303 -6.43 -11.13 27.68
N HIS A 304 -6.33 -9.82 27.84
CA HIS A 304 -6.68 -8.85 26.80
C HIS A 304 -5.39 -8.21 26.26
N ILE A 305 -5.23 -8.20 24.96
CA ILE A 305 -4.09 -7.61 24.25
C ILE A 305 -4.63 -6.45 23.40
N GLY A 306 -4.33 -5.24 23.80
CA GLY A 306 -4.73 -4.03 23.08
C GLY A 306 -3.60 -3.50 22.18
N TYR A 307 -3.93 -2.93 21.03
CA TYR A 307 -2.99 -2.34 20.06
C TYR A 307 -3.36 -0.89 19.77
N SER A 308 -2.38 0.01 19.82
CA SER A 308 -2.59 1.43 19.52
C SER A 308 -1.39 2.07 18.86
N GLU A 309 -1.65 3.02 17.96
CA GLU A 309 -0.60 3.84 17.33
C GLU A 309 0.02 4.83 18.33
N ALA A 310 -0.79 5.37 19.24
CA ALA A 310 -0.41 6.36 20.22
C ALA A 310 -1.32 6.31 21.45
N LEU A 311 -0.96 7.02 22.52
CA LEU A 311 -1.83 7.28 23.65
C LEU A 311 -2.59 8.59 23.43
N TYR A 312 -3.79 8.69 23.99
CA TYR A 312 -4.71 9.80 23.80
C TYR A 312 -4.86 10.61 25.10
N LYS A 313 -4.91 11.93 25.00
CA LYS A 313 -5.22 12.80 26.13
C LYS A 313 -6.58 12.43 26.71
N GLN A 314 -6.70 12.51 28.02
CA GLN A 314 -8.00 12.41 28.69
C GLN A 314 -8.73 13.73 28.44
N GLU A 315 -9.87 13.70 27.76
CA GLU A 315 -10.76 14.84 27.67
C GLU A 315 -11.85 14.72 28.73
N GLU A 316 -12.18 15.86 29.37
CA GLU A 316 -13.43 16.01 30.10
C GLU A 316 -14.59 15.84 29.08
N GLU A 317 -15.56 14.97 29.41
CA GLU A 317 -16.69 14.52 28.58
C GLU A 317 -17.00 15.37 27.34
N SER A 318 -16.49 14.97 26.18
CA SER A 318 -16.93 15.50 24.90
C SER A 318 -18.33 14.97 24.58
N THR A 319 -19.34 15.81 24.72
CA THR A 319 -20.74 15.48 24.42
C THR A 319 -21.07 15.37 22.93
N THR A 320 -20.09 15.52 22.03
CA THR A 320 -20.29 15.41 20.59
C THR A 320 -19.71 14.12 20.05
N LYS A 321 -20.56 13.24 19.56
CA LYS A 321 -20.23 12.01 18.77
C LYS A 321 -19.61 12.33 17.38
N SER A 322 -19.25 13.56 17.13
CA SER A 322 -18.57 14.02 15.92
C SER A 322 -17.09 13.73 16.09
N TYR A 323 -16.46 13.09 15.15
CA TYR A 323 -15.04 12.87 14.82
C TYR A 323 -13.98 13.80 15.46
N ALA A 324 -14.29 14.49 16.54
CA ALA A 324 -13.36 15.22 17.38
C ALA A 324 -12.39 14.23 17.99
N LEU A 325 -11.28 14.06 17.32
CA LEU A 325 -10.20 13.19 17.75
C LEU A 325 -9.61 13.79 19.01
N ASN A 326 -9.59 13.03 20.10
CA ASN A 326 -8.80 13.42 21.26
C ASN A 326 -7.35 13.61 20.80
N GLY A 327 -6.76 14.74 21.14
CA GLY A 327 -5.38 15.03 20.79
C GLY A 327 -4.44 13.97 21.34
N LYS A 328 -3.44 13.59 20.56
CA LYS A 328 -2.41 12.63 20.96
C LYS A 328 -1.21 13.35 21.60
N GLY A 329 -0.92 14.59 21.19
CA GLY A 329 0.24 15.35 21.65
C GLY A 329 1.56 14.64 21.37
N HIS A 330 2.58 14.86 22.20
CA HIS A 330 3.88 14.20 21.99
C HIS A 330 3.77 12.69 22.19
N ARG A 331 4.19 11.91 21.19
CA ARG A 331 3.92 10.45 21.09
C ARG A 331 4.65 9.61 22.14
N ASP A 332 5.67 10.14 22.77
CA ASP A 332 6.43 9.45 23.83
C ASP A 332 6.01 9.83 25.27
N GLU A 333 5.10 10.80 25.42
CA GLU A 333 4.58 11.20 26.73
C GLU A 333 3.43 10.32 27.19
N LEU A 334 3.42 9.98 28.49
CA LEU A 334 2.42 9.12 29.13
C LEU A 334 1.50 9.86 30.10
N THR A 335 1.92 11.05 30.60
CA THR A 335 1.18 11.80 31.60
C THR A 335 -0.15 12.26 31.05
N ASP A 336 -1.22 12.08 31.84
CA ASP A 336 -2.59 12.45 31.49
C ASP A 336 -3.10 11.85 30.17
N LYS A 337 -2.56 10.66 29.81
CA LYS A 337 -2.97 9.91 28.63
C LYS A 337 -3.51 8.55 28.98
N GLN A 338 -4.48 8.11 28.18
CA GLN A 338 -5.12 6.82 28.24
C GLN A 338 -4.82 5.98 26.98
N PHE A 339 -4.90 4.67 27.15
CA PHE A 339 -4.84 3.73 26.05
C PHE A 339 -6.23 3.62 25.41
N ILE A 340 -6.32 3.83 24.09
CA ILE A 340 -7.50 3.57 23.27
C ILE A 340 -7.00 2.79 22.05
N GLY A 341 -7.59 1.61 21.79
CA GLY A 341 -7.19 0.78 20.69
C GLY A 341 -8.06 -0.47 20.53
N TYR A 342 -7.91 -1.14 19.37
CA TYR A 342 -8.52 -2.46 19.16
C TYR A 342 -7.65 -3.55 19.81
N GLY A 343 -8.18 -4.79 19.87
CA GLY A 343 -7.39 -5.84 20.51
C GLY A 343 -7.90 -7.25 20.29
N ASP A 344 -7.23 -8.20 20.94
CA ASP A 344 -7.55 -9.62 21.00
C ASP A 344 -7.78 -10.03 22.46
N LYS A 345 -8.54 -11.11 22.66
CA LYS A 345 -8.85 -11.69 23.97
C LYS A 345 -8.55 -13.18 24.01
N ILE A 346 -8.00 -13.67 25.11
CA ILE A 346 -7.70 -15.07 25.32
C ILE A 346 -8.26 -15.50 26.67
N LEU A 347 -8.97 -16.63 26.70
CA LEU A 347 -9.33 -17.34 27.92
C LEU A 347 -8.42 -18.55 28.06
N ALA A 348 -7.53 -18.56 29.05
CA ALA A 348 -6.50 -19.59 29.22
C ALA A 348 -7.09 -20.90 29.78
N ASP A 349 -6.51 -22.03 29.34
CA ASP A 349 -6.99 -23.39 29.67
C ASP A 349 -6.26 -24.09 30.83
N GLY A 350 -5.23 -23.48 31.41
CA GLY A 350 -4.38 -24.06 32.43
C GLY A 350 -3.29 -25.00 31.90
N GLY A 351 -3.20 -25.15 30.57
CA GLY A 351 -2.18 -26.00 29.95
C GLY A 351 -0.80 -25.32 29.84
N ASP A 352 0.20 -26.09 29.45
CA ASP A 352 1.57 -25.62 29.27
C ASP A 352 1.88 -25.35 27.80
N ASN A 353 2.82 -24.41 27.55
CA ASN A 353 3.37 -24.10 26.23
C ASN A 353 2.30 -23.74 25.19
N ARG A 354 1.35 -22.91 25.57
CA ARG A 354 0.34 -22.36 24.65
C ARG A 354 0.92 -21.20 23.86
N LEU A 355 0.74 -21.19 22.53
CA LEU A 355 1.18 -20.11 21.66
C LEU A 355 -0.04 -19.54 20.90
N PHE A 356 -0.51 -18.38 21.32
CA PHE A 356 -1.41 -17.58 20.52
C PHE A 356 -0.60 -16.81 19.47
N THR A 357 -1.07 -16.78 18.24
CA THR A 357 -0.59 -15.86 17.19
C THR A 357 -1.79 -15.37 16.40
N SER A 358 -1.97 -14.05 16.32
CA SER A 358 -3.10 -13.44 15.61
C SER A 358 -3.25 -14.01 14.20
N LEU A 359 -4.48 -14.23 13.73
CA LEU A 359 -4.77 -14.74 12.39
C LEU A 359 -4.37 -13.73 11.31
N TRP A 360 -4.69 -12.46 11.53
CA TRP A 360 -4.27 -11.34 10.69
C TRP A 360 -3.28 -10.45 11.42
N TRP A 361 -2.39 -9.77 10.69
CA TRP A 361 -1.43 -8.86 11.29
C TRP A 361 -2.11 -7.63 11.92
N ARG A 362 -1.48 -7.12 12.97
CA ARG A 362 -1.89 -5.96 13.77
C ARG A 362 -0.95 -4.79 13.51
N THR A 363 -1.38 -3.59 13.91
CA THR A 363 -0.56 -2.36 13.87
C THR A 363 -0.47 -1.79 15.26
N TRP A 364 0.74 -1.48 15.72
CA TRP A 364 0.96 -0.90 17.04
C TRP A 364 2.27 -0.11 17.13
N ARG A 365 2.27 0.91 17.97
CA ARG A 365 3.42 1.37 18.72
C ARG A 365 3.30 0.91 20.18
N TYR A 366 2.12 1.12 20.76
CA TYR A 366 1.80 0.71 22.13
C TYR A 366 0.96 -0.58 22.13
N VAL A 367 1.34 -1.49 23.07
CA VAL A 367 0.57 -2.68 23.38
C VAL A 367 0.15 -2.59 24.84
N GLU A 368 -1.15 -2.74 25.11
CA GLU A 368 -1.66 -2.88 26.47
C GLU A 368 -2.00 -4.34 26.75
N LEU A 369 -1.43 -4.91 27.80
CA LEU A 369 -1.75 -6.24 28.27
C LEU A 369 -2.51 -6.13 29.58
N LYS A 370 -3.77 -6.57 29.59
CA LYS A 370 -4.58 -6.71 30.79
C LYS A 370 -4.76 -8.19 31.08
N VAL A 371 -4.43 -8.61 32.30
CA VAL A 371 -4.57 -9.99 32.73
C VAL A 371 -5.35 -10.05 34.04
N LYS A 372 -6.36 -10.92 34.08
CA LYS A 372 -7.09 -11.25 35.29
C LYS A 372 -6.98 -12.73 35.52
N THR A 373 -6.21 -13.16 36.52
CA THR A 373 -6.08 -14.57 36.90
C THR A 373 -7.23 -15.02 37.79
N ALA A 374 -7.62 -16.30 37.65
CA ALA A 374 -8.54 -16.98 38.56
C ALA A 374 -7.75 -17.66 39.71
N SER A 375 -8.16 -18.86 40.09
CA SER A 375 -7.57 -19.61 41.23
C SER A 375 -6.14 -20.12 41.00
N GLU A 376 -5.62 -20.02 39.77
CA GLU A 376 -4.28 -20.49 39.42
C GLU A 376 -3.41 -19.35 38.92
N PRO A 377 -2.08 -19.36 39.18
CA PRO A 377 -1.17 -18.39 38.57
C PRO A 377 -1.05 -18.62 37.07
N LEU A 378 -0.90 -17.56 36.32
CA LEU A 378 -0.57 -17.57 34.89
C LEU A 378 0.91 -17.26 34.66
N VAL A 379 1.55 -17.98 33.75
CA VAL A 379 2.92 -17.68 33.33
C VAL A 379 2.90 -17.17 31.88
N ILE A 380 3.33 -15.93 31.68
CA ILE A 380 3.65 -15.40 30.36
C ILE A 380 5.09 -15.79 30.07
N GLU A 381 5.31 -16.70 29.10
CA GLU A 381 6.61 -17.21 28.73
C GLU A 381 7.38 -16.25 27.82
N ASP A 382 6.67 -15.71 26.81
CA ASP A 382 7.24 -14.78 25.83
C ASP A 382 6.15 -13.98 25.12
N MET A 383 6.53 -12.83 24.55
CA MET A 383 5.67 -12.05 23.65
C MET A 383 6.51 -11.31 22.62
N TYR A 384 6.05 -11.30 21.37
CA TYR A 384 6.76 -10.66 20.25
C TYR A 384 5.83 -10.43 19.07
N GLY A 385 6.22 -9.54 18.18
CA GLY A 385 5.66 -9.38 16.85
C GLY A 385 6.44 -10.19 15.82
N THR A 386 5.75 -10.75 14.83
CA THR A 386 6.37 -11.16 13.58
C THR A 386 6.03 -10.11 12.53
N PHE A 387 6.97 -9.22 12.24
CA PHE A 387 6.80 -8.14 11.27
C PHE A 387 6.25 -8.66 9.94
N SER A 388 5.34 -7.92 9.33
CA SER A 388 4.80 -8.23 8.01
C SER A 388 4.57 -6.96 7.21
N ALA A 389 5.23 -6.87 6.07
CA ALA A 389 5.05 -5.83 5.07
C ALA A 389 5.57 -6.33 3.72
N TYR A 390 5.23 -5.63 2.65
CA TYR A 390 5.78 -5.91 1.33
C TYR A 390 7.33 -5.85 1.35
N PRO A 391 8.06 -6.77 0.68
CA PRO A 391 9.50 -6.93 0.83
C PRO A 391 10.33 -5.87 0.09
N PHE A 392 9.93 -4.62 0.14
CA PHE A 392 10.72 -3.51 -0.41
C PHE A 392 12.12 -3.46 0.20
N ARG A 393 13.11 -3.17 -0.62
CA ARG A 393 14.48 -2.83 -0.22
C ARG A 393 14.75 -1.38 -0.59
N ASN A 394 15.18 -0.58 0.38
CA ASN A 394 15.62 0.78 0.09
C ASN A 394 16.99 0.71 -0.61
N GLU A 395 17.06 1.21 -1.82
CA GLU A 395 18.26 1.24 -2.65
C GLU A 395 18.85 2.65 -2.79
N THR A 396 18.26 3.62 -2.06
CA THR A 396 18.71 5.01 -2.11
C THR A 396 19.79 5.30 -1.07
N THR A 397 20.58 6.33 -1.36
CA THR A 397 21.42 6.99 -0.37
C THR A 397 21.12 8.48 -0.36
N PHE A 398 21.30 9.13 0.78
CA PHE A 398 21.19 10.58 0.92
C PHE A 398 22.12 11.08 2.03
N SER A 399 22.82 12.17 1.78
CA SER A 399 23.65 12.83 2.77
C SER A 399 23.63 14.34 2.57
N ALA A 400 23.41 15.07 3.64
CA ALA A 400 23.47 16.53 3.70
C ALA A 400 24.17 16.92 5.02
N PRO A 401 25.51 17.00 5.04
CA PRO A 401 26.28 17.29 6.26
C PRO A 401 25.83 18.60 6.91
N GLY A 402 25.62 18.57 8.24
CA GLY A 402 25.09 19.70 9.01
C GLY A 402 23.56 19.87 8.94
N HIS A 403 22.86 18.95 8.28
CA HIS A 403 21.40 18.92 8.12
C HIS A 403 20.85 17.51 8.36
N GLU A 404 21.24 16.89 9.49
CA GLU A 404 20.94 15.48 9.81
C GLU A 404 19.43 15.23 9.94
N GLU A 405 18.64 16.27 10.23
CA GLU A 405 17.18 16.19 10.26
C GLU A 405 16.58 15.73 8.91
N LEU A 406 17.22 16.04 7.79
CA LEU A 406 16.76 15.63 6.47
C LEU A 406 16.88 14.10 6.30
N GLY A 407 17.98 13.52 6.76
CA GLY A 407 18.14 12.07 6.81
C GLY A 407 17.09 11.40 7.68
N ARG A 408 16.80 12.00 8.85
CA ARG A 408 15.74 11.52 9.75
C ARG A 408 14.35 11.57 9.09
N MET A 409 14.03 12.62 8.32
CA MET A 409 12.78 12.70 7.59
C MET A 409 12.63 11.56 6.57
N LEU A 410 13.70 11.22 5.84
CA LEU A 410 13.69 10.11 4.90
C LEU A 410 13.50 8.76 5.59
N GLU A 411 14.11 8.54 6.76
CA GLU A 411 13.92 7.31 7.56
C GLU A 411 12.45 7.15 8.00
N ILE A 412 11.85 8.22 8.53
CA ILE A 412 10.45 8.22 8.95
C ILE A 412 9.53 7.98 7.74
N GLY A 413 9.80 8.67 6.63
CA GLY A 413 9.03 8.50 5.40
C GLY A 413 9.13 7.09 4.82
N TRP A 414 10.33 6.52 4.81
CA TRP A 414 10.52 5.15 4.34
C TRP A 414 9.81 4.12 5.23
N ARG A 415 9.85 4.30 6.57
CA ARG A 415 9.07 3.47 7.49
C ARG A 415 7.59 3.58 7.20
N THR A 416 7.08 4.80 7.02
CA THR A 416 5.67 5.03 6.69
C THR A 416 5.27 4.32 5.39
N ALA A 417 6.05 4.49 4.33
CA ALA A 417 5.81 3.85 3.04
C ALA A 417 5.80 2.31 3.14
N ARG A 418 6.73 1.74 3.91
CA ARG A 418 6.77 0.29 4.14
C ARG A 418 5.58 -0.24 4.91
N LEU A 419 5.14 0.45 5.95
CA LEU A 419 4.00 0.02 6.77
C LEU A 419 2.66 0.18 6.04
N CYS A 420 2.60 1.06 5.03
CA CYS A 420 1.46 1.22 4.15
C CYS A 420 1.55 0.38 2.86
N ALA A 421 2.40 -0.65 2.83
CA ALA A 421 2.51 -1.62 1.75
C ALA A 421 2.57 -3.05 2.32
N ASN A 422 1.58 -3.85 1.98
CA ASN A 422 1.54 -5.28 2.28
C ASN A 422 1.19 -6.03 1.00
N GLU A 423 0.02 -6.66 0.88
CA GLU A 423 -0.43 -7.29 -0.37
C GLU A 423 -0.88 -6.28 -1.43
N THR A 424 -1.18 -5.07 -1.00
CA THR A 424 -1.48 -3.87 -1.80
C THR A 424 -0.83 -2.68 -1.14
N TYR A 425 -0.78 -1.54 -1.79
CA TYR A 425 -0.65 -0.29 -1.07
C TYR A 425 -1.87 -0.09 -0.15
N MET A 426 -1.74 0.76 0.85
CA MET A 426 -2.81 1.08 1.80
C MET A 426 -2.70 2.56 2.17
N ASP A 427 -3.84 3.19 2.42
CA ASP A 427 -3.92 4.51 3.02
C ASP A 427 -3.20 4.53 4.38
N CYS A 428 -3.63 3.62 5.26
CA CYS A 428 -3.07 3.42 6.59
C CYS A 428 -3.16 1.95 7.04
N PRO A 429 -2.23 1.48 7.88
CA PRO A 429 -2.22 0.08 8.31
C PRO A 429 -3.14 -0.20 9.51
N TYR A 430 -3.52 0.83 10.30
CA TYR A 430 -4.27 0.66 11.55
C TYR A 430 -5.78 0.66 11.34
N TYR A 431 -6.32 1.66 10.61
CA TYR A 431 -7.76 1.91 10.55
C TYR A 431 -8.46 1.25 9.37
N GLU A 432 -7.87 1.27 8.17
CA GLU A 432 -8.58 0.93 6.94
C GLU A 432 -7.94 -0.19 6.13
N GLN A 433 -6.63 -0.14 5.90
CA GLN A 433 -5.89 -1.08 5.05
C GLN A 433 -6.41 -1.10 3.60
N LEU A 434 -6.83 0.05 3.07
CA LEU A 434 -7.48 0.22 1.78
C LEU A 434 -6.58 0.91 0.76
N GLN A 435 -6.55 0.40 -0.47
CA GLN A 435 -5.74 0.96 -1.55
C GLN A 435 -6.53 2.04 -2.30
N TYR A 436 -6.47 3.29 -1.81
CA TYR A 436 -7.02 4.46 -2.50
C TYR A 436 -6.09 4.95 -3.61
N PHE A 437 -6.62 5.25 -4.80
CA PHE A 437 -5.78 5.59 -5.95
C PHE A 437 -5.16 7.00 -5.88
N GLY A 438 -5.72 7.90 -5.09
CA GLY A 438 -5.10 9.19 -4.79
C GLY A 438 -3.82 9.03 -3.99
N ASP A 439 -3.88 8.29 -2.90
CA ASP A 439 -2.74 7.90 -2.04
C ASP A 439 -1.72 7.10 -2.82
N THR A 440 -2.21 6.10 -3.54
CA THR A 440 -1.37 5.12 -4.24
C THR A 440 -0.50 5.77 -5.32
N ARG A 441 -0.95 6.85 -5.96
CA ARG A 441 -0.10 7.60 -6.90
C ARG A 441 1.19 8.08 -6.26
N ILE A 442 1.11 8.66 -5.05
CA ILE A 442 2.30 9.13 -4.33
C ILE A 442 3.14 7.95 -3.82
N GLN A 443 2.49 6.91 -3.29
CA GLN A 443 3.16 5.69 -2.84
C GLN A 443 3.93 5.00 -3.98
N ALA A 444 3.34 4.95 -5.17
CA ALA A 444 3.98 4.42 -6.38
C ALA A 444 5.24 5.22 -6.72
N MET A 445 5.16 6.55 -6.67
CA MET A 445 6.32 7.41 -6.90
C MET A 445 7.41 7.23 -5.85
N ILE A 446 7.06 7.10 -4.56
CA ILE A 446 8.02 6.76 -3.50
C ILE A 446 8.71 5.44 -3.83
N SER A 447 7.95 4.41 -4.21
CA SER A 447 8.51 3.11 -4.59
C SER A 447 9.45 3.22 -5.78
N MET A 448 9.07 3.95 -6.82
CA MET A 448 9.87 4.10 -8.04
C MET A 448 11.17 4.89 -7.81
N TYR A 449 11.20 5.80 -6.82
CA TYR A 449 12.42 6.52 -6.45
C TYR A 449 13.33 5.75 -5.50
N ASN A 450 12.76 4.86 -4.66
CA ASN A 450 13.50 4.23 -3.57
C ASN A 450 13.83 2.75 -3.81
N THR A 451 13.18 2.10 -4.79
CA THR A 451 13.38 0.66 -5.06
C THR A 451 13.37 0.38 -6.57
N SER A 452 14.00 -0.70 -6.96
CA SER A 452 13.89 -1.28 -8.30
C SER A 452 12.73 -2.29 -8.44
N ASP A 453 11.89 -2.42 -7.42
CA ASP A 453 10.76 -3.36 -7.44
C ASP A 453 9.82 -3.14 -8.64
N PRO A 454 9.53 -4.17 -9.43
CA PRO A 454 8.68 -4.04 -10.61
C PRO A 454 7.22 -4.42 -10.38
N TYR A 455 6.87 -4.99 -9.21
CA TYR A 455 5.59 -5.69 -9.05
C TYR A 455 4.51 -4.85 -8.39
N MET A 456 4.78 -4.16 -7.27
CA MET A 456 3.74 -3.52 -6.46
C MET A 456 3.04 -2.38 -7.21
N VAL A 457 3.78 -1.49 -7.88
CA VAL A 457 3.21 -0.39 -8.67
C VAL A 457 2.34 -0.94 -9.79
N LYS A 458 2.83 -1.96 -10.48
CA LYS A 458 2.11 -2.62 -11.58
C LYS A 458 0.83 -3.30 -11.10
N ASN A 459 0.88 -3.97 -9.94
CA ASN A 459 -0.29 -4.56 -9.29
C ASN A 459 -1.35 -3.50 -8.98
N ALA A 460 -0.94 -2.35 -8.43
CA ALA A 460 -1.85 -1.27 -8.09
C ALA A 460 -2.53 -0.66 -9.33
N ILE A 461 -1.78 -0.43 -10.42
CA ILE A 461 -2.33 0.07 -11.68
C ILE A 461 -3.35 -0.94 -12.25
N GLU A 462 -3.02 -2.23 -12.23
CA GLU A 462 -3.89 -3.29 -12.71
C GLU A 462 -5.16 -3.42 -11.88
N GLN A 463 -5.07 -3.31 -10.56
CA GLN A 463 -6.22 -3.31 -9.67
C GLN A 463 -7.13 -2.11 -9.91
N GLY A 464 -6.58 -0.94 -10.27
CA GLY A 464 -7.37 0.19 -10.76
C GLY A 464 -8.18 -0.15 -12.00
N ARG A 465 -7.56 -0.81 -12.99
CA ARG A 465 -8.26 -1.31 -14.18
C ARG A 465 -9.34 -2.36 -13.84
N GLN A 466 -9.06 -3.25 -12.89
CA GLN A 466 -10.02 -4.27 -12.44
C GLN A 466 -11.21 -3.67 -11.70
N SER A 467 -11.06 -2.49 -11.10
CA SER A 467 -12.11 -1.79 -10.36
C SER A 467 -13.10 -1.03 -11.25
N MET A 468 -12.85 -0.96 -12.56
CA MET A 468 -13.68 -0.18 -13.48
C MET A 468 -15.12 -0.72 -13.54
N VAL A 469 -16.07 0.19 -13.49
CA VAL A 469 -17.49 -0.11 -13.62
C VAL A 469 -18.00 0.23 -15.02
N ALA A 470 -19.17 -0.27 -15.36
CA ALA A 470 -19.79 -0.05 -16.68
C ALA A 470 -20.02 1.44 -17.00
N GLU A 471 -20.11 2.29 -15.97
CA GLU A 471 -20.23 3.74 -16.08
C GLU A 471 -18.99 4.39 -16.74
N GLY A 472 -17.83 3.77 -16.61
CA GLY A 472 -16.59 4.21 -17.27
C GLY A 472 -15.53 4.79 -16.36
N ILE A 473 -15.72 4.74 -15.04
CA ILE A 473 -14.75 5.18 -14.04
C ILE A 473 -14.25 4.02 -13.17
N THR A 474 -13.15 4.24 -12.47
CA THR A 474 -12.65 3.32 -11.44
C THR A 474 -13.39 3.53 -10.13
N MET A 475 -13.43 2.50 -9.28
CA MET A 475 -13.68 2.72 -7.87
C MET A 475 -12.55 3.59 -7.28
N SER A 476 -12.82 4.26 -6.16
CA SER A 476 -11.82 5.09 -5.48
C SER A 476 -10.70 4.27 -4.83
N ARG A 477 -11.03 3.03 -4.46
CA ARG A 477 -10.17 2.08 -3.73
C ARG A 477 -10.47 0.65 -4.16
N TYR A 478 -9.44 -0.16 -4.32
CA TYR A 478 -9.61 -1.55 -4.73
C TYR A 478 -8.37 -2.41 -4.37
N PRO A 479 -8.56 -3.73 -3.95
CA PRO A 479 -9.84 -4.42 -3.76
C PRO A 479 -10.68 -3.85 -2.62
N SER A 480 -11.99 -3.88 -2.78
CA SER A 480 -12.93 -3.40 -1.77
C SER A 480 -14.28 -4.13 -1.88
N SER A 481 -14.79 -4.61 -0.75
CA SER A 481 -16.13 -5.23 -0.67
C SER A 481 -17.27 -4.20 -0.61
N VAL A 482 -16.94 -2.91 -0.46
CA VAL A 482 -17.88 -1.79 -0.44
C VAL A 482 -17.53 -0.84 -1.58
N HIS A 483 -18.47 -0.62 -2.47
CA HIS A 483 -18.30 0.32 -3.58
C HIS A 483 -18.19 1.74 -3.07
N GLN A 484 -17.17 2.46 -3.57
CA GLN A 484 -17.00 3.89 -3.32
C GLN A 484 -16.39 4.53 -4.56
N PHE A 485 -16.87 5.71 -4.92
CA PHE A 485 -16.41 6.46 -6.08
C PHE A 485 -15.94 7.85 -5.64
N ILE A 486 -14.68 8.15 -5.95
CA ILE A 486 -14.08 9.48 -5.85
C ILE A 486 -13.62 9.83 -7.25
N SER A 487 -14.34 10.73 -7.90
CA SER A 487 -14.12 11.01 -9.34
C SER A 487 -12.68 11.48 -9.62
N SER A 488 -12.08 12.30 -8.76
CA SER A 488 -10.69 12.73 -8.86
C SER A 488 -9.69 11.56 -8.87
N PHE A 489 -9.98 10.47 -8.18
CA PHE A 489 -9.05 9.34 -8.07
C PHE A 489 -8.95 8.52 -9.35
N SER A 490 -9.98 8.53 -10.20
CA SER A 490 -9.88 7.97 -11.55
C SER A 490 -8.90 8.76 -12.44
N LEU A 491 -8.80 10.08 -12.24
CA LEU A 491 -7.79 10.91 -12.91
C LEU A 491 -6.39 10.61 -12.36
N TRP A 492 -6.24 10.50 -11.04
CA TRP A 492 -4.95 10.16 -10.42
C TRP A 492 -4.46 8.76 -10.82
N TRP A 493 -5.37 7.81 -11.07
CA TRP A 493 -5.01 6.49 -11.58
C TRP A 493 -4.36 6.57 -12.98
N ILE A 494 -4.88 7.40 -13.89
CA ILE A 494 -4.26 7.64 -15.21
C ILE A 494 -2.89 8.29 -15.03
N CYS A 495 -2.80 9.30 -14.15
CA CYS A 495 -1.54 9.97 -13.87
C CYS A 495 -0.49 9.01 -13.27
N MET A 496 -0.90 8.08 -12.40
CA MET A 496 -0.02 7.02 -11.87
C MET A 496 0.51 6.11 -12.99
N GLY A 497 -0.33 5.79 -13.99
CA GLY A 497 0.10 5.05 -15.18
C GLY A 497 1.14 5.80 -15.99
N HIS A 498 0.95 7.11 -16.19
CA HIS A 498 1.93 7.96 -16.84
C HIS A 498 3.25 8.02 -16.06
N ASP A 499 3.17 8.21 -14.73
CA ASP A 499 4.35 8.19 -13.86
C ASP A 499 5.11 6.86 -14.01
N TYR A 500 4.41 5.71 -13.99
CA TYR A 500 5.01 4.40 -14.21
C TYR A 500 5.69 4.28 -15.58
N TRP A 501 5.04 4.76 -16.65
CA TRP A 501 5.60 4.76 -17.99
C TRP A 501 6.87 5.59 -18.09
N MET A 502 6.90 6.76 -17.48
CA MET A 502 8.07 7.64 -17.46
C MET A 502 9.27 7.02 -16.73
N TYR A 503 9.03 6.31 -15.62
CA TYR A 503 10.11 5.78 -14.78
C TYR A 503 10.47 4.31 -15.04
N ARG A 504 9.58 3.52 -15.67
CA ARG A 504 9.79 2.08 -15.93
C ARG A 504 9.71 1.69 -17.41
N GLY A 505 9.03 2.44 -18.24
CA GLY A 505 8.87 2.17 -19.67
C GLY A 505 7.74 1.20 -19.98
N ASP A 506 7.96 -0.08 -19.94
CA ASP A 506 7.01 -1.21 -20.17
C ASP A 506 5.89 -0.90 -21.18
N GLU A 507 6.26 -0.47 -22.39
CA GLU A 507 5.32 -0.02 -23.43
C GLU A 507 4.26 -1.06 -23.78
N ALA A 508 4.63 -2.34 -23.76
CA ALA A 508 3.71 -3.43 -24.08
C ALA A 508 2.57 -3.51 -23.06
N TYR A 509 2.89 -3.35 -21.79
CA TYR A 509 1.89 -3.29 -20.72
C TYR A 509 1.06 -2.01 -20.82
N MET A 510 1.70 -0.85 -20.98
CA MET A 510 1.01 0.44 -21.06
C MET A 510 0.00 0.50 -22.20
N LYS A 511 0.31 -0.09 -23.36
CA LYS A 511 -0.64 -0.22 -24.48
C LYS A 511 -1.94 -0.93 -24.08
N THR A 512 -1.88 -1.89 -23.14
CA THR A 512 -3.08 -2.61 -22.68
C THR A 512 -3.99 -1.75 -21.79
N LEU A 513 -3.46 -0.67 -21.22
CA LEU A 513 -4.20 0.25 -20.34
C LEU A 513 -4.91 1.37 -21.10
N LEU A 514 -4.40 1.77 -22.28
CA LEU A 514 -4.93 2.91 -23.02
C LEU A 514 -6.45 2.83 -23.29
N PRO A 515 -7.05 1.67 -23.64
CA PRO A 515 -8.51 1.58 -23.79
C PRO A 515 -9.27 1.96 -22.53
N ALA A 516 -8.76 1.57 -21.35
CA ALA A 516 -9.37 1.89 -20.07
C ALA A 516 -9.21 3.38 -19.71
N TYR A 517 -8.06 3.97 -20.01
CA TYR A 517 -7.83 5.41 -19.84
C TYR A 517 -8.75 6.25 -20.73
N ARG A 518 -8.94 5.86 -22.01
CA ARG A 518 -9.90 6.49 -22.91
C ARG A 518 -11.32 6.44 -22.35
N GLN A 519 -11.71 5.35 -21.72
CA GLN A 519 -13.02 5.19 -21.11
C GLN A 519 -13.25 6.20 -19.98
N VAL A 520 -12.28 6.35 -19.07
CA VAL A 520 -12.34 7.36 -17.99
C VAL A 520 -12.40 8.77 -18.57
N LEU A 521 -11.55 9.08 -19.55
CA LEU A 521 -11.51 10.42 -20.14
C LEU A 521 -12.80 10.75 -20.91
N SER A 522 -13.39 9.76 -21.61
CA SER A 522 -14.68 9.90 -22.28
C SER A 522 -15.83 10.10 -21.28
N TRP A 523 -15.75 9.45 -20.11
CA TRP A 523 -16.73 9.70 -19.04
C TRP A 523 -16.63 11.14 -18.52
N TYR A 524 -15.42 11.71 -18.37
CA TYR A 524 -15.26 13.12 -18.00
C TYR A 524 -15.71 14.07 -19.10
N GLU A 525 -15.48 13.75 -20.37
CA GLU A 525 -15.80 14.59 -21.51
C GLU A 525 -17.32 14.88 -21.62
N GLN A 526 -18.18 13.97 -21.21
CA GLN A 526 -19.64 14.21 -21.20
C GLN A 526 -20.09 15.33 -20.25
N TRP A 527 -19.23 15.73 -19.30
CA TRP A 527 -19.49 16.79 -18.35
C TRP A 527 -18.93 18.15 -18.79
N LEU A 528 -18.27 18.21 -19.95
CA LEU A 528 -17.80 19.48 -20.51
C LEU A 528 -18.98 20.35 -20.97
N LYS A 529 -18.91 21.62 -20.58
CA LYS A 529 -19.80 22.68 -21.07
C LYS A 529 -19.31 23.18 -22.43
N PRO A 530 -20.13 23.97 -23.16
CA PRO A 530 -19.73 24.56 -24.44
C PRO A 530 -18.49 25.47 -24.37
N ASP A 531 -18.19 26.01 -23.20
CA ASP A 531 -17.00 26.83 -22.92
C ASP A 531 -15.76 25.99 -22.53
N TYR A 532 -15.87 24.64 -22.60
CA TYR A 532 -14.83 23.70 -22.18
C TYR A 532 -14.49 23.69 -20.68
N SER A 533 -15.25 24.34 -19.78
CA SER A 533 -15.15 24.05 -18.35
C SER A 533 -16.03 22.87 -17.99
N LEU A 534 -15.69 22.13 -16.91
CA LEU A 534 -16.52 21.05 -16.41
C LEU A 534 -17.78 21.62 -15.73
N SER A 535 -18.90 20.93 -15.91
CA SER A 535 -20.14 21.12 -15.12
C SER A 535 -20.03 20.36 -13.80
N TYR A 536 -21.15 20.09 -13.14
CA TYR A 536 -21.17 19.19 -11.99
C TYR A 536 -20.74 17.77 -12.45
N VAL A 537 -19.58 17.30 -11.96
CA VAL A 537 -19.13 15.92 -12.13
C VAL A 537 -19.66 15.12 -10.95
N PRO A 538 -20.41 14.03 -11.16
CA PRO A 538 -20.99 13.24 -10.09
C PRO A 538 -19.93 12.53 -9.23
N HIS A 539 -20.41 11.94 -8.14
CA HIS A 539 -19.63 11.29 -7.09
C HIS A 539 -18.82 12.26 -6.22
N TRP A 540 -18.18 11.71 -5.21
CA TRP A 540 -17.36 12.46 -4.27
C TRP A 540 -16.11 13.04 -4.96
N PHE A 541 -15.85 14.32 -4.78
CA PHE A 541 -14.70 15.02 -5.35
C PHE A 541 -13.69 15.38 -4.25
N LEU A 542 -13.16 14.37 -3.59
CA LEU A 542 -12.12 14.57 -2.58
C LEU A 542 -10.83 15.08 -3.26
N VAL A 543 -10.30 16.18 -2.75
CA VAL A 543 -9.02 16.77 -3.16
C VAL A 543 -7.99 16.73 -2.03
N ASP A 544 -8.36 17.18 -0.82
CA ASP A 544 -7.46 17.22 0.34
C ASP A 544 -8.27 17.42 1.63
N TRP A 545 -7.82 16.90 2.75
CA TRP A 545 -8.42 17.15 4.06
C TRP A 545 -8.08 18.56 4.62
N ALA A 546 -8.07 19.54 3.78
CA ALA A 546 -7.71 20.90 4.14
C ALA A 546 -8.81 21.60 4.96
N ALA A 547 -8.40 22.33 5.99
CA ALA A 547 -9.33 23.18 6.74
C ALA A 547 -9.93 24.25 5.79
N GLY A 548 -11.23 24.26 5.65
CA GLY A 548 -11.96 25.12 4.70
C GLY A 548 -12.52 24.35 3.49
N PHE A 549 -12.17 23.09 3.31
CA PHE A 549 -12.88 22.17 2.42
C PHE A 549 -13.94 21.40 3.21
N ASP A 550 -15.07 21.08 2.57
CA ASP A 550 -16.13 20.29 3.17
C ASP A 550 -15.97 18.81 2.82
N TYR A 551 -15.71 17.97 3.81
CA TYR A 551 -15.36 16.54 3.59
C TYR A 551 -14.27 16.34 2.53
N GLY A 552 -13.26 17.20 2.53
CA GLY A 552 -12.15 17.16 1.56
C GLY A 552 -12.50 17.66 0.16
N GLU A 553 -13.71 18.12 -0.07
CA GLU A 553 -14.14 18.76 -1.30
C GLU A 553 -13.85 20.26 -1.30
N PRO A 554 -13.26 20.80 -2.37
CA PRO A 554 -13.06 22.24 -2.50
C PRO A 554 -14.40 22.97 -2.65
N ILE A 555 -14.37 24.28 -2.44
CA ILE A 555 -15.52 25.13 -2.71
C ILE A 555 -15.93 24.98 -4.17
N ARG A 556 -17.21 24.74 -4.40
CA ARG A 556 -17.81 24.62 -5.73
C ARG A 556 -18.69 25.82 -6.07
N GLU A 557 -18.86 26.09 -7.35
CA GLU A 557 -19.86 27.03 -7.86
C GLU A 557 -21.29 26.51 -7.60
N LYS A 558 -22.30 27.38 -7.73
CA LYS A 558 -23.70 26.96 -7.60
C LYS A 558 -24.09 25.87 -8.57
N GLU A 559 -23.46 25.84 -9.74
CA GLU A 559 -23.63 24.83 -10.79
C GLU A 559 -22.77 23.58 -10.58
N GLY A 560 -21.98 23.56 -9.48
CA GLY A 560 -21.23 22.39 -9.02
C GLY A 560 -19.82 22.23 -9.56
N ASN A 561 -19.31 23.12 -10.40
CA ASN A 561 -17.94 23.06 -10.88
C ASN A 561 -16.94 23.76 -9.93
N SER A 562 -15.66 23.43 -10.09
CA SER A 562 -14.52 23.99 -9.35
C SER A 562 -13.32 24.08 -10.27
N ALA A 563 -12.55 25.15 -10.13
CA ALA A 563 -11.29 25.33 -10.85
C ALA A 563 -10.32 24.14 -10.64
N LEU A 564 -10.33 23.55 -9.44
CA LEU A 564 -9.49 22.38 -9.14
C LEU A 564 -9.83 21.17 -10.00
N GLN A 565 -11.11 20.92 -10.23
CA GLN A 565 -11.55 19.80 -11.05
C GLN A 565 -11.16 20.00 -12.52
N ASP A 566 -11.33 21.20 -13.04
CA ASP A 566 -10.90 21.59 -14.39
C ASP A 566 -9.39 21.37 -14.56
N LEU A 567 -8.58 21.83 -13.59
CA LEU A 567 -7.12 21.72 -13.65
C LEU A 567 -6.62 20.29 -13.53
N MET A 568 -7.25 19.47 -12.67
CA MET A 568 -6.92 18.03 -12.58
C MET A 568 -7.22 17.32 -13.91
N TYR A 569 -8.32 17.66 -14.55
CA TYR A 569 -8.66 17.06 -15.85
C TYR A 569 -7.68 17.50 -16.95
N ILE A 570 -7.27 18.79 -17.00
CA ILE A 570 -6.22 19.25 -17.93
C ILE A 570 -4.93 18.46 -17.75
N MET A 571 -4.45 18.28 -16.51
CA MET A 571 -3.23 17.53 -16.23
C MET A 571 -3.33 16.09 -16.77
N THR A 572 -4.47 15.46 -16.54
CA THR A 572 -4.70 14.07 -16.96
C THR A 572 -4.79 13.95 -18.50
N LEU A 573 -5.43 14.92 -19.16
CA LEU A 573 -5.49 14.98 -20.63
C LEU A 573 -4.10 15.11 -21.27
N GLU A 574 -3.21 15.93 -20.72
CA GLU A 574 -1.86 16.09 -21.23
C GLU A 574 -1.05 14.79 -21.09
N PHE A 575 -1.11 14.17 -19.91
CA PHE A 575 -0.42 12.90 -19.66
C PHE A 575 -0.95 11.78 -20.57
N ALA A 576 -2.26 11.71 -20.75
CA ALA A 576 -2.85 10.76 -21.68
C ALA A 576 -2.46 11.05 -23.14
N ALA A 577 -2.40 12.33 -23.54
CA ALA A 577 -1.97 12.73 -24.88
C ALA A 577 -0.50 12.35 -25.15
N GLU A 578 0.38 12.47 -24.17
CA GLU A 578 1.78 12.01 -24.28
C GLU A 578 1.84 10.49 -24.52
N MET A 579 1.12 9.70 -23.73
CA MET A 579 1.05 8.25 -23.91
C MET A 579 0.43 7.86 -25.27
N GLU A 580 -0.68 8.47 -25.65
CA GLU A 580 -1.34 8.20 -26.95
C GLU A 580 -0.45 8.55 -28.14
N GLN A 581 0.29 9.65 -28.05
CA GLN A 581 1.23 10.06 -29.10
C GLN A 581 2.36 9.07 -29.28
N ALA A 582 2.90 8.57 -28.16
CA ALA A 582 4.10 7.73 -28.19
C ALA A 582 3.77 6.26 -28.49
N ILE A 583 2.71 5.72 -27.90
CA ILE A 583 2.44 4.28 -27.88
C ILE A 583 0.98 3.91 -28.25
N GLY A 584 0.12 4.88 -28.50
CA GLY A 584 -1.31 4.69 -28.75
C GLY A 584 -1.78 5.19 -30.11
N LEU A 585 -2.81 6.03 -30.09
CA LEU A 585 -3.46 6.61 -31.26
C LEU A 585 -3.18 8.12 -31.36
N PRO A 586 -2.36 8.61 -32.30
CA PRO A 586 -2.08 10.04 -32.45
C PRO A 586 -3.33 10.91 -32.55
N ALA A 587 -4.40 10.42 -33.18
CA ALA A 587 -5.68 11.14 -33.25
C ALA A 587 -6.30 11.39 -31.85
N MET A 588 -6.14 10.46 -30.90
CA MET A 588 -6.58 10.66 -29.52
C MET A 588 -5.68 11.65 -28.80
N ALA A 589 -4.38 11.63 -29.07
CA ALA A 589 -3.46 12.63 -28.53
C ALA A 589 -3.84 14.04 -28.97
N ASP A 590 -4.14 14.24 -30.25
CA ASP A 590 -4.59 15.52 -30.80
C ASP A 590 -5.93 15.97 -30.18
N HIS A 591 -6.86 15.02 -30.01
CA HIS A 591 -8.15 15.29 -29.36
C HIS A 591 -7.97 15.77 -27.92
N TYR A 592 -7.17 15.10 -27.12
CA TYR A 592 -6.92 15.47 -25.72
C TYR A 592 -6.18 16.81 -25.60
N ARG A 593 -5.19 17.05 -26.44
CA ARG A 593 -4.49 18.37 -26.48
C ARG A 593 -5.41 19.50 -26.86
N LYS A 594 -6.33 19.25 -27.80
CA LYS A 594 -7.36 20.24 -28.18
C LYS A 594 -8.23 20.59 -26.98
N ILE A 595 -8.79 19.61 -26.28
CA ILE A 595 -9.63 19.86 -25.09
C ILE A 595 -8.82 20.63 -24.04
N ALA A 596 -7.62 20.16 -23.68
CA ALA A 596 -6.77 20.81 -22.70
C ALA A 596 -6.42 22.25 -23.05
N THR A 597 -6.20 22.53 -24.36
CA THR A 597 -5.93 23.88 -24.87
C THR A 597 -7.13 24.81 -24.72
N GLU A 598 -8.32 24.35 -25.11
CA GLU A 598 -9.55 25.14 -25.00
C GLU A 598 -9.91 25.37 -23.51
N MET A 599 -9.76 24.34 -22.66
CA MET A 599 -9.94 24.49 -21.22
C MET A 599 -9.04 25.59 -20.62
N ARG A 600 -7.74 25.61 -20.98
CA ARG A 600 -6.83 26.66 -20.48
C ARG A 600 -7.28 28.07 -20.86
N LYS A 601 -7.81 28.26 -22.08
CA LYS A 601 -8.35 29.55 -22.52
C LYS A 601 -9.55 30.00 -21.69
N THR A 602 -10.40 29.06 -21.30
CA THR A 602 -11.57 29.31 -20.46
C THR A 602 -11.21 29.57 -19.02
N ILE A 603 -10.37 28.70 -18.43
CA ILE A 603 -10.05 28.70 -16.99
C ILE A 603 -9.33 29.96 -16.60
N ARG A 604 -8.40 30.46 -17.42
CA ARG A 604 -7.63 31.64 -17.11
C ARG A 604 -8.51 32.87 -16.85
N PRO A 605 -9.36 33.37 -17.78
CA PRO A 605 -10.22 34.54 -17.50
C PRO A 605 -11.32 34.24 -16.48
N LYS A 606 -11.71 32.95 -16.33
CA LYS A 606 -12.80 32.57 -15.43
C LYS A 606 -12.43 32.65 -13.95
N TYR A 607 -11.20 32.23 -13.62
CA TYR A 607 -10.77 32.08 -12.22
C TYR A 607 -9.66 33.04 -11.80
N TRP A 608 -9.09 33.85 -12.71
CA TRP A 608 -8.01 34.78 -12.42
C TRP A 608 -8.51 36.02 -11.72
N ASP A 609 -7.97 36.28 -10.52
CA ASP A 609 -8.14 37.58 -9.81
C ASP A 609 -6.88 38.43 -9.95
N ALA A 610 -6.98 39.46 -10.81
CA ALA A 610 -5.86 40.34 -11.07
C ALA A 610 -5.49 41.24 -9.86
N ALA A 611 -6.43 41.50 -8.94
CA ALA A 611 -6.16 42.28 -7.74
C ALA A 611 -5.30 41.53 -6.72
N ARG A 612 -5.47 40.20 -6.65
CA ARG A 612 -4.70 39.34 -5.76
C ARG A 612 -3.49 38.68 -6.44
N ASN A 613 -3.38 38.68 -7.77
CA ASN A 613 -2.44 37.87 -8.56
C ASN A 613 -2.56 36.38 -8.24
N LEU A 614 -3.77 35.85 -8.08
CA LEU A 614 -4.07 34.46 -7.74
C LEU A 614 -5.23 33.94 -8.58
N PHE A 615 -5.31 32.61 -8.69
CA PHE A 615 -6.50 31.91 -9.16
C PHE A 615 -7.42 31.62 -7.97
N ALA A 616 -8.71 31.86 -8.14
CA ALA A 616 -9.76 31.52 -7.20
C ALA A 616 -10.27 30.09 -7.45
N ASP A 617 -10.85 29.45 -6.44
CA ASP A 617 -11.46 28.12 -6.56
C ASP A 617 -12.77 28.16 -7.37
N THR A 618 -13.43 29.32 -7.43
CA THR A 618 -14.70 29.55 -8.13
C THR A 618 -14.71 30.85 -8.94
N GLN A 619 -15.55 30.93 -9.97
CA GLN A 619 -15.66 32.08 -10.86
C GLN A 619 -16.10 33.38 -10.13
N ASP A 620 -16.92 33.24 -9.08
CA ASP A 620 -17.37 34.37 -8.25
C ASP A 620 -16.37 34.75 -7.14
N HIS A 621 -15.16 34.17 -7.20
CA HIS A 621 -14.03 34.42 -6.30
C HIS A 621 -14.35 34.24 -4.81
N ARG A 622 -15.21 33.28 -4.46
CA ARG A 622 -15.58 33.00 -3.07
C ARG A 622 -14.53 32.21 -2.29
N GLY A 623 -13.60 31.54 -2.95
CA GLY A 623 -12.58 30.72 -2.32
C GLY A 623 -11.23 30.86 -2.99
N TYR A 624 -10.19 30.77 -2.19
CA TYR A 624 -8.81 30.76 -2.65
C TYR A 624 -8.03 29.72 -1.88
N SER A 625 -7.34 28.84 -2.61
CA SER A 625 -6.54 27.77 -2.01
C SER A 625 -5.13 27.73 -2.60
N GLN A 626 -4.18 27.17 -1.86
CA GLN A 626 -2.87 26.83 -2.40
C GLN A 626 -3.00 25.80 -3.53
N HIS A 627 -3.99 24.91 -3.43
CA HIS A 627 -4.27 23.80 -4.36
C HIS A 627 -4.51 24.29 -5.78
N VAL A 628 -5.43 25.25 -5.98
CA VAL A 628 -5.75 25.77 -7.31
C VAL A 628 -4.54 26.46 -7.94
N ASN A 629 -3.79 27.22 -7.16
CA ASN A 629 -2.62 27.95 -7.66
C ASN A 629 -1.46 27.02 -8.02
N ALA A 630 -1.23 25.96 -7.22
CA ALA A 630 -0.28 24.91 -7.54
C ALA A 630 -0.64 24.19 -8.85
N LEU A 631 -1.90 23.79 -9.03
CA LEU A 631 -2.35 23.11 -10.23
C LEU A 631 -2.35 24.07 -11.45
N ALA A 632 -2.64 25.34 -11.31
CA ALA A 632 -2.57 26.31 -12.40
C ALA A 632 -1.14 26.44 -12.97
N ILE A 633 -0.12 26.34 -12.09
CA ILE A 633 1.29 26.29 -12.50
C ILE A 633 1.59 24.95 -13.19
N LEU A 634 1.25 23.82 -12.57
CA LEU A 634 1.56 22.49 -13.08
C LEU A 634 0.88 22.19 -14.43
N THR A 635 -0.28 22.74 -14.67
CA THR A 635 -1.03 22.57 -15.94
C THR A 635 -0.67 23.62 -16.98
N GLY A 636 0.22 24.56 -16.66
CA GLY A 636 0.67 25.59 -17.56
C GLY A 636 -0.40 26.63 -17.94
N VAL A 637 -1.43 26.79 -17.11
CA VAL A 637 -2.38 27.91 -17.18
C VAL A 637 -1.64 29.23 -16.89
N THR A 638 -0.66 29.18 -15.99
CA THR A 638 0.31 30.29 -15.77
C THR A 638 1.74 29.75 -15.90
N LYS A 639 2.67 30.54 -16.46
CA LYS A 639 4.05 30.16 -16.79
C LYS A 639 5.02 31.33 -16.61
N GLY A 640 6.32 31.00 -16.59
CA GLY A 640 7.40 31.99 -16.56
C GLY A 640 7.31 32.93 -15.35
N GLU A 641 7.58 34.22 -15.55
CA GLU A 641 7.56 35.22 -14.48
C GLU A 641 6.21 35.36 -13.74
N GLU A 642 5.10 35.08 -14.42
CA GLU A 642 3.79 35.09 -13.78
C GLU A 642 3.65 33.91 -12.81
N ALA A 643 4.10 32.71 -13.17
CA ALA A 643 4.10 31.56 -12.28
C ALA A 643 4.95 31.80 -11.03
N VAL A 644 6.09 32.52 -11.18
CA VAL A 644 6.91 32.96 -10.03
C VAL A 644 6.11 33.87 -9.10
N LYS A 645 5.40 34.86 -9.65
CA LYS A 645 4.58 35.81 -8.86
C LYS A 645 3.44 35.09 -8.16
N VAL A 646 2.72 34.19 -8.88
CA VAL A 646 1.62 33.40 -8.33
C VAL A 646 2.15 32.50 -7.20
N MET A 647 3.28 31.82 -7.39
CA MET A 647 3.82 30.93 -6.36
C MET A 647 4.28 31.69 -5.11
N ASN A 648 4.99 32.81 -5.27
CA ASN A 648 5.39 33.63 -4.14
C ASN A 648 4.17 34.15 -3.36
N GLN A 649 3.12 34.62 -4.06
CA GLN A 649 1.87 35.04 -3.41
C GLN A 649 1.16 33.85 -2.73
N THR A 650 1.14 32.67 -3.36
CA THR A 650 0.55 31.45 -2.80
C THR A 650 1.21 31.03 -1.49
N LEU A 651 2.53 31.20 -1.38
CA LEU A 651 3.27 30.84 -0.16
C LEU A 651 3.15 31.92 0.94
N ALA A 652 3.06 33.20 0.54
CA ALA A 652 3.02 34.30 1.49
C ALA A 652 1.63 34.55 2.09
N ASP A 653 0.57 34.22 1.37
CA ASP A 653 -0.81 34.52 1.78
C ASP A 653 -1.38 33.42 2.69
N THR A 654 -1.30 33.66 4.00
CA THR A 654 -1.82 32.74 5.02
C THR A 654 -3.35 32.70 5.07
N SER A 655 -4.07 33.57 4.37
CA SER A 655 -5.53 33.54 4.27
C SER A 655 -6.06 32.50 3.31
N LEU A 656 -5.18 31.93 2.46
CA LEU A 656 -5.53 30.84 1.56
C LEU A 656 -5.84 29.57 2.36
N ILE A 657 -6.73 28.73 1.83
CA ILE A 657 -6.86 27.33 2.28
C ILE A 657 -5.52 26.63 2.02
N GLN A 658 -4.87 26.20 3.10
CA GLN A 658 -3.53 25.62 3.06
C GLN A 658 -3.56 24.14 2.65
N CYS A 659 -2.60 23.73 1.85
CA CYS A 659 -2.38 22.31 1.56
C CYS A 659 -2.02 21.53 2.82
N THR A 660 -2.68 20.39 3.05
CA THR A 660 -2.25 19.44 4.08
C THR A 660 -1.00 18.68 3.60
N ILE A 661 -0.48 17.80 4.43
CA ILE A 661 0.69 16.99 4.11
C ILE A 661 0.54 16.20 2.78
N TYR A 662 -0.69 15.80 2.44
CA TYR A 662 -1.01 15.10 1.18
C TYR A 662 -0.74 15.99 -0.03
N PHE A 663 -1.38 17.16 -0.11
CA PHE A 663 -1.29 17.99 -1.30
C PHE A 663 0.02 18.79 -1.41
N ARG A 664 0.87 18.77 -0.35
CA ARG A 664 2.25 19.28 -0.40
C ARG A 664 3.07 18.62 -1.51
N TYR A 665 2.79 17.39 -1.87
CA TYR A 665 3.40 16.74 -3.04
C TYR A 665 3.23 17.59 -4.31
N TYR A 666 2.01 18.06 -4.59
CA TYR A 666 1.72 18.89 -5.78
C TYR A 666 2.23 20.32 -5.61
N LEU A 667 2.13 20.89 -4.42
CA LEU A 667 2.66 22.22 -4.11
C LEU A 667 4.17 22.29 -4.32
N ASN A 668 4.92 21.30 -3.89
CA ASN A 668 6.38 21.21 -4.07
C ASN A 668 6.77 21.04 -5.55
N GLN A 669 5.96 20.29 -6.32
CA GLN A 669 6.15 20.21 -7.78
C GLN A 669 5.94 21.58 -8.44
N ALA A 670 4.90 22.31 -8.04
CA ALA A 670 4.62 23.65 -8.53
C ALA A 670 5.73 24.64 -8.15
N LEU A 671 6.27 24.53 -6.94
CA LEU A 671 7.41 25.31 -6.48
C LEU A 671 8.63 25.11 -7.39
N LYS A 672 8.96 23.86 -7.70
CA LYS A 672 10.04 23.54 -8.64
C LYS A 672 9.73 24.04 -10.05
N ALA A 673 8.51 23.82 -10.55
CA ALA A 673 8.09 24.21 -11.89
C ALA A 673 8.07 25.73 -12.11
N SER A 674 7.82 26.50 -11.05
CA SER A 674 7.91 27.98 -11.09
C SER A 674 9.34 28.52 -10.99
N GLY A 675 10.36 27.67 -10.83
CA GLY A 675 11.75 28.10 -10.65
C GLY A 675 12.12 28.49 -9.21
N LEU A 676 11.25 28.25 -8.24
CA LEU A 676 11.46 28.59 -6.82
C LEU A 676 11.88 27.37 -5.99
N GLY A 677 12.42 26.33 -6.61
CA GLY A 677 12.82 25.10 -5.94
C GLY A 677 13.78 25.29 -4.77
N ASP A 678 14.60 26.34 -4.79
CA ASP A 678 15.53 26.66 -3.70
C ASP A 678 14.82 27.02 -2.37
N GLN A 679 13.52 27.35 -2.39
CA GLN A 679 12.68 27.57 -1.20
C GLN A 679 12.09 26.26 -0.63
N PHE A 680 12.37 25.08 -1.25
CA PHE A 680 11.78 23.82 -0.84
C PHE A 680 12.06 23.46 0.64
N LEU A 681 13.29 23.70 1.12
CA LEU A 681 13.66 23.42 2.51
C LEU A 681 12.88 24.24 3.54
N ASP A 682 12.42 25.43 3.17
CA ASP A 682 11.61 26.29 4.02
C ASP A 682 10.17 25.77 4.13
N ASN A 683 9.70 24.99 3.14
CA ASN A 683 8.36 24.37 3.12
C ASN A 683 8.26 23.04 3.87
N LEU A 684 9.33 22.57 4.53
CA LEU A 684 9.34 21.32 5.29
C LEU A 684 8.78 21.44 6.72
N GLN A 685 8.22 22.58 7.11
CA GLN A 685 7.80 22.82 8.50
C GLN A 685 6.78 21.79 8.99
N ILE A 686 5.82 21.38 8.16
CA ILE A 686 4.80 20.39 8.54
C ILE A 686 5.40 19.03 8.96
N TRP A 687 6.53 18.63 8.35
CA TRP A 687 7.26 17.42 8.74
C TRP A 687 8.09 17.63 10.02
N ARG A 688 8.70 18.82 10.17
CA ARG A 688 9.42 19.19 11.41
C ARG A 688 8.49 19.22 12.61
N ASP A 689 7.26 19.73 12.46
CA ASP A 689 6.26 19.75 13.52
C ASP A 689 5.87 18.33 13.95
N GLN A 690 5.70 17.39 13.01
CA GLN A 690 5.43 15.99 13.33
C GLN A 690 6.63 15.32 14.01
N MET A 691 7.86 15.61 13.60
CA MET A 691 9.07 15.13 14.29
C MET A 691 9.14 15.65 15.72
N ALA A 692 8.83 16.93 15.93
CA ALA A 692 8.79 17.55 17.25
C ALA A 692 7.74 16.93 18.17
N LEU A 693 6.68 16.36 17.62
CA LEU A 693 5.68 15.58 18.34
C LEU A 693 6.08 14.12 18.58
N GLY A 694 7.29 13.72 18.20
CA GLY A 694 7.82 12.38 18.42
C GLY A 694 7.17 11.29 17.53
N LEU A 695 6.63 11.67 16.37
CA LEU A 695 6.13 10.69 15.40
C LEU A 695 7.28 9.89 14.79
N THR A 696 7.03 8.62 14.59
CA THR A 696 7.98 7.68 13.97
C THR A 696 7.55 7.25 12.57
N THR A 697 6.38 7.71 12.16
CA THR A 697 5.76 7.60 10.84
C THR A 697 5.05 8.92 10.55
N TRP A 698 4.74 9.22 9.28
CA TRP A 698 4.01 10.43 8.94
C TRP A 698 2.51 10.25 9.10
N ALA A 699 1.89 11.18 9.80
CA ALA A 699 0.46 11.18 10.03
C ALA A 699 -0.34 11.60 8.79
N GLU A 700 -1.62 11.26 8.78
CA GLU A 700 -2.60 11.60 7.74
C GLU A 700 -2.72 13.11 7.50
N MET A 701 -2.73 13.86 8.59
CA MET A 701 -2.88 15.32 8.61
C MET A 701 -2.19 15.90 9.84
N PRO A 702 -2.09 17.22 9.98
CA PRO A 702 -1.62 17.85 11.23
C PRO A 702 -2.48 17.47 12.44
N GLU A 703 -1.91 17.57 13.64
CA GLU A 703 -2.62 17.30 14.91
C GLU A 703 -3.87 18.19 15.08
N PRO A 704 -5.03 17.65 15.50
CA PRO A 704 -5.27 16.24 15.84
C PRO A 704 -5.43 15.35 14.59
N SER A 705 -4.65 14.28 14.51
CA SER A 705 -4.70 13.33 13.40
C SER A 705 -5.32 12.01 13.83
N ARG A 706 -6.18 11.42 13.00
CA ARG A 706 -6.71 10.08 13.20
C ARG A 706 -5.58 9.04 13.08
N SER A 707 -4.94 8.97 11.93
CA SER A 707 -3.88 8.01 11.63
C SER A 707 -2.50 8.62 11.82
N ASP A 708 -1.62 7.92 12.55
CA ASP A 708 -0.21 8.27 12.69
C ASP A 708 0.68 7.64 11.60
N CYS A 709 0.11 6.88 10.68
CA CYS A 709 0.85 6.25 9.60
C CYS A 709 0.05 6.31 8.29
N HIS A 710 0.40 7.28 7.43
CA HIS A 710 -0.30 7.53 6.16
C HIS A 710 0.71 7.89 5.07
N ALA A 711 0.86 7.00 4.08
CA ALA A 711 2.03 7.06 3.20
C ALA A 711 2.03 8.24 2.22
N TRP A 712 0.92 8.91 1.96
CA TRP A 712 0.94 10.15 1.19
C TRP A 712 1.80 11.26 1.83
N GLY A 713 2.00 11.20 3.18
CA GLY A 713 2.91 12.10 3.89
C GLY A 713 4.40 11.85 3.64
N ALA A 714 4.76 10.73 3.00
CA ALA A 714 6.16 10.37 2.76
C ALA A 714 6.73 10.93 1.45
N SER A 715 6.11 11.97 0.88
CA SER A 715 6.61 12.62 -0.35
C SER A 715 8.05 13.17 -0.28
N PRO A 716 8.64 13.54 0.89
CA PRO A 716 10.07 13.85 0.96
C PRO A 716 11.00 12.77 0.39
N ASN A 717 10.59 11.49 0.44
CA ASN A 717 11.32 10.37 -0.17
C ASN A 717 11.30 10.39 -1.72
N ILE A 718 10.59 11.32 -2.32
CA ILE A 718 10.65 11.66 -3.74
C ILE A 718 11.37 13.00 -3.90
N GLU A 719 10.92 14.01 -3.15
CA GLU A 719 11.25 15.42 -3.38
C GLU A 719 12.72 15.74 -3.08
N PHE A 720 13.35 15.04 -2.12
CA PHE A 720 14.78 15.25 -1.85
C PHE A 720 15.63 14.82 -3.05
N TYR A 721 15.25 13.78 -3.75
CA TYR A 721 15.93 13.33 -4.96
C TYR A 721 15.53 14.17 -6.18
N ARG A 722 14.25 14.50 -6.31
CA ARG A 722 13.70 15.23 -7.47
C ARG A 722 13.99 16.72 -7.43
N ILE A 723 13.94 17.35 -6.23
CA ILE A 723 14.13 18.80 -6.09
C ILE A 723 15.57 19.12 -5.68
N LEU A 724 16.03 18.61 -4.52
CA LEU A 724 17.37 18.95 -4.02
C LEU A 724 18.46 18.42 -4.95
N LEU A 725 18.44 17.11 -5.25
CA LEU A 725 19.41 16.51 -6.16
C LEU A 725 19.06 16.76 -7.64
N GLY A 726 17.82 17.12 -7.93
CA GLY A 726 17.35 17.48 -9.26
C GLY A 726 17.13 16.32 -10.21
N ILE A 727 17.19 15.05 -9.74
CA ILE A 727 17.11 13.85 -10.58
C ILE A 727 15.67 13.57 -10.96
N ASP A 728 15.37 13.60 -12.27
CA ASP A 728 14.03 13.37 -12.81
C ASP A 728 14.08 12.66 -14.16
N SER A 729 12.99 12.03 -14.59
CA SER A 729 12.86 11.43 -15.91
C SER A 729 12.46 12.46 -16.95
N ASP A 730 13.18 12.52 -18.07
CA ASP A 730 12.88 13.39 -19.22
C ASP A 730 12.45 12.61 -20.46
N ALA A 731 12.30 11.27 -20.33
CA ALA A 731 11.76 10.40 -21.38
C ALA A 731 11.27 9.07 -20.80
N PRO A 732 10.31 8.40 -21.45
CA PRO A 732 9.80 7.12 -21.02
C PRO A 732 10.87 6.07 -20.72
N GLY A 733 10.68 5.29 -19.64
CA GLY A 733 11.64 4.29 -19.18
C GLY A 733 12.88 4.89 -18.55
N PHE A 734 12.82 6.17 -18.15
CA PHE A 734 13.93 6.91 -17.57
C PHE A 734 15.17 6.95 -18.49
N ARG A 735 14.97 6.77 -19.81
CA ARG A 735 16.08 6.67 -20.78
C ARG A 735 16.84 7.97 -20.95
N LYS A 736 16.22 9.10 -20.71
CA LYS A 736 16.84 10.41 -20.64
C LYS A 736 16.69 10.98 -19.23
N ILE A 737 17.81 11.28 -18.60
CA ILE A 737 17.88 11.73 -17.21
C ILE A 737 18.05 13.23 -17.19
N ARG A 738 17.13 13.94 -16.54
CA ARG A 738 17.25 15.37 -16.26
C ARG A 738 17.79 15.56 -14.86
N ILE A 739 18.87 16.33 -14.72
CA ILE A 739 19.44 16.70 -13.43
C ILE A 739 19.43 18.22 -13.32
N ALA A 740 18.48 18.75 -12.51
CA ALA A 740 18.28 20.18 -12.30
C ALA A 740 18.11 20.46 -10.80
N PRO A 741 19.23 20.54 -10.03
CA PRO A 741 19.17 20.66 -8.58
C PRO A 741 18.67 22.02 -8.12
N SER A 742 17.99 22.03 -6.98
CA SER A 742 17.61 23.23 -6.22
C SER A 742 18.14 23.08 -4.80
N LEU A 743 19.36 23.58 -4.55
CA LEU A 743 20.09 23.27 -3.33
C LEU A 743 19.67 24.11 -2.13
N GLY A 744 19.02 25.27 -2.38
CA GLY A 744 18.68 26.21 -1.33
C GLY A 744 19.93 26.65 -0.55
N LYS A 745 19.93 26.39 0.76
CA LYS A 745 21.01 26.74 1.69
C LYS A 745 22.10 25.67 1.82
N LEU A 746 21.92 24.50 1.15
CA LEU A 746 22.86 23.39 1.27
C LEU A 746 24.18 23.70 0.54
N LYS A 747 25.30 23.52 1.21
CA LYS A 747 26.65 23.63 0.63
C LYS A 747 27.18 22.29 0.15
N GLU A 748 26.75 21.22 0.80
CA GLU A 748 27.13 19.87 0.42
C GLU A 748 25.90 18.96 0.52
N VAL A 749 25.57 18.25 -0.57
CA VAL A 749 24.51 17.27 -0.60
C VAL A 749 24.81 16.22 -1.66
N SER A 750 24.48 14.97 -1.35
CA SER A 750 24.67 13.86 -2.28
C SER A 750 23.59 12.80 -2.08
N GLY A 751 23.36 12.04 -3.14
CA GLY A 751 22.47 10.88 -3.06
C GLY A 751 22.44 10.06 -4.34
N THR A 752 21.87 8.88 -4.21
CA THR A 752 21.72 7.90 -5.29
C THR A 752 20.29 7.39 -5.29
N ILE A 753 19.73 7.21 -6.47
CA ILE A 753 18.44 6.52 -6.66
C ILE A 753 18.60 5.30 -7.57
N PRO A 754 17.76 4.26 -7.43
CA PRO A 754 17.70 3.14 -8.36
C PRO A 754 17.19 3.61 -9.73
N HIS A 755 17.64 2.92 -10.76
CA HIS A 755 17.25 3.14 -12.15
C HIS A 755 17.05 1.78 -12.83
N PRO A 756 16.16 1.61 -13.83
CA PRO A 756 15.96 0.34 -14.53
C PRO A 756 17.23 -0.30 -15.11
N LEU A 757 18.24 0.51 -15.41
CA LEU A 757 19.54 0.06 -15.96
C LEU A 757 20.70 0.18 -14.94
N GLY A 758 20.42 0.41 -13.65
CA GLY A 758 21.47 0.55 -12.64
C GLY A 758 21.11 1.59 -11.57
N SER A 759 21.88 2.67 -11.43
CA SER A 759 21.59 3.76 -10.48
C SER A 759 22.02 5.11 -11.04
N VAL A 760 21.39 6.18 -10.53
CA VAL A 760 21.78 7.58 -10.80
C VAL A 760 22.30 8.19 -9.53
N THR A 761 23.49 8.79 -9.56
CA THR A 761 24.09 9.51 -8.44
C THR A 761 24.28 10.97 -8.79
N ALA A 762 23.96 11.85 -7.83
CA ALA A 762 24.30 13.27 -7.90
C ALA A 762 24.89 13.72 -6.56
N ALA A 763 26.02 14.45 -6.63
CA ALA A 763 26.68 15.01 -5.46
C ALA A 763 27.18 16.42 -5.79
N TYR A 764 26.91 17.34 -4.88
CA TYR A 764 27.24 18.76 -5.02
C TYR A 764 28.09 19.21 -3.84
N LYS A 765 29.11 20.01 -4.12
CA LYS A 765 29.90 20.65 -3.09
C LYS A 765 30.22 22.08 -3.53
N LEU A 766 29.74 23.05 -2.75
CA LEU A 766 29.84 24.47 -2.98
C LEU A 766 30.65 25.13 -1.87
N ASP A 767 31.43 26.13 -2.24
CA ASP A 767 32.10 27.04 -1.31
C ASP A 767 31.12 28.16 -0.83
N GLU A 768 31.68 29.10 -0.05
CA GLU A 768 30.89 30.24 0.47
C GLU A 768 30.44 31.21 -0.63
N ARG A 769 31.03 31.14 -1.82
CA ARG A 769 30.66 31.98 -2.98
C ARG A 769 29.64 31.28 -3.87
N GLY A 770 29.25 30.03 -3.55
CA GLY A 770 28.39 29.22 -4.38
C GLY A 770 29.06 28.62 -5.61
N GLU A 771 30.38 28.64 -5.65
CA GLU A 771 31.21 27.96 -6.68
C GLU A 771 31.58 26.55 -6.19
N GLY A 772 31.78 25.62 -7.10
CA GLY A 772 32.15 24.28 -6.66
C GLY A 772 32.09 23.22 -7.73
N THR A 773 31.63 22.04 -7.37
CA THR A 773 31.61 20.88 -8.29
C THR A 773 30.30 20.09 -8.15
N ALA A 774 29.83 19.58 -9.29
CA ALA A 774 28.82 18.51 -9.35
C ALA A 774 29.53 17.22 -9.84
N ARG A 775 29.41 16.14 -9.08
CA ARG A 775 29.79 14.79 -9.47
C ARG A 775 28.51 14.02 -9.81
N LEU A 776 28.36 13.61 -11.07
CA LEU A 776 27.18 12.96 -11.61
C LEU A 776 27.57 11.61 -12.19
N VAL A 777 26.76 10.57 -11.89
CA VAL A 777 26.97 9.22 -12.43
C VAL A 777 25.67 8.74 -13.05
N LEU A 778 25.70 8.40 -14.33
CA LEU A 778 24.57 7.87 -15.08
C LEU A 778 24.84 6.41 -15.48
N PRO A 779 23.80 5.53 -15.45
CA PRO A 779 23.96 4.15 -15.89
C PRO A 779 24.19 4.05 -17.41
N GLU A 780 24.83 2.96 -17.84
CA GLU A 780 25.04 2.65 -19.26
C GLU A 780 23.68 2.55 -20.00
N GLY A 781 23.67 2.97 -21.26
CA GLY A 781 22.48 2.95 -22.10
C GLY A 781 21.51 4.12 -21.87
N THR A 782 21.87 5.10 -21.05
CA THR A 782 21.10 6.32 -20.85
C THR A 782 21.77 7.53 -21.50
N THR A 783 21.00 8.61 -21.66
CA THR A 783 21.51 9.96 -21.93
C THR A 783 21.00 10.90 -20.85
N GLY A 784 21.56 12.09 -20.75
CA GLY A 784 21.04 13.04 -19.76
C GLY A 784 21.34 14.48 -20.10
N ILE A 785 20.77 15.36 -19.29
CA ILE A 785 21.04 16.79 -19.33
C ILE A 785 21.19 17.28 -17.89
N PHE A 786 22.25 18.06 -17.64
CA PHE A 786 22.46 18.77 -16.40
C PHE A 786 22.14 20.26 -16.62
N ILE A 787 21.33 20.81 -15.73
CA ILE A 787 20.90 22.21 -15.78
C ILE A 787 21.43 22.93 -14.55
N TRP A 788 22.28 23.94 -14.78
CA TRP A 788 22.81 24.79 -13.74
C TRP A 788 22.79 26.25 -14.18
N ASP A 789 22.15 27.10 -13.40
CA ASP A 789 21.99 28.53 -13.70
C ASP A 789 21.49 28.79 -15.14
N GLY A 790 20.43 28.06 -15.53
CA GLY A 790 19.81 28.13 -16.87
C GLY A 790 20.64 27.55 -18.02
N LYS A 791 21.90 27.10 -17.78
CA LYS A 791 22.73 26.46 -18.76
C LYS A 791 22.51 24.96 -18.84
N GLU A 792 22.31 24.46 -20.05
CA GLU A 792 22.14 23.05 -20.33
C GLU A 792 23.47 22.41 -20.72
N ILE A 793 23.86 21.35 -20.01
CA ILE A 793 25.07 20.59 -20.26
C ILE A 793 24.67 19.14 -20.55
N PRO A 794 24.96 18.63 -21.78
CA PRO A 794 24.67 17.23 -22.09
C PRO A 794 25.50 16.28 -21.23
N LEU A 795 24.83 15.21 -20.73
CA LEU A 795 25.47 14.16 -19.94
C LEU A 795 25.57 12.86 -20.75
N LYS A 796 26.66 12.11 -20.49
CA LYS A 796 26.91 10.78 -21.04
C LYS A 796 26.82 9.74 -19.93
N PRO A 797 26.71 8.45 -20.25
CA PRO A 797 26.85 7.37 -19.25
C PRO A 797 28.21 7.45 -18.53
N GLY A 798 28.28 6.93 -17.32
CA GLY A 798 29.46 6.92 -16.47
C GLY A 798 29.56 8.18 -15.58
N GLU A 799 30.74 8.33 -14.98
CA GLU A 799 31.01 9.42 -14.04
C GLU A 799 31.47 10.68 -14.78
N GLN A 800 30.95 11.83 -14.35
CA GLN A 800 31.32 13.15 -14.84
C GLN A 800 31.44 14.12 -13.68
N VAL A 801 32.49 14.97 -13.72
CA VAL A 801 32.67 16.06 -12.75
C VAL A 801 32.57 17.38 -13.51
N ILE A 802 31.67 18.23 -13.07
CA ILE A 802 31.34 19.52 -13.69
C ILE A 802 31.67 20.63 -12.70
N SER A 803 32.41 21.63 -13.13
CA SER A 803 32.66 22.84 -12.33
C SER A 803 31.43 23.73 -12.35
N LEU A 804 31.05 24.21 -11.18
CA LEU A 804 29.88 25.05 -10.95
C LEU A 804 30.32 26.48 -10.68
N SER A 805 29.78 27.43 -11.46
CA SER A 805 29.85 28.86 -11.14
C SER A 805 28.81 29.27 -10.12
N SER A 806 29.01 30.38 -9.42
CA SER A 806 27.99 30.94 -8.56
C SER A 806 26.71 31.20 -9.38
N ARG A 807 25.57 30.96 -8.80
CA ARG A 807 24.27 31.32 -9.41
C ARG A 807 24.03 32.81 -9.32
N HIS A 808 23.54 33.40 -10.41
CA HIS A 808 23.20 34.84 -10.51
C HIS A 808 21.84 35.15 -9.95
#